data_1f635f816c4d2abac4c5909b1ee693d0
#
_entry.id   1f635f816c4d2abac4c5909b1ee693d0
#
_cell.length_a   1.000
_cell.length_b   1.000
_cell.length_c   1.000
_cell.angle_alpha   90.00
_cell.angle_beta   90.00
_cell.angle_gamma   90.00
#
_symmetry.space_group_name_H-M   'P 1'
#
loop_
_entity.id
_entity.type
_entity.pdbx_description
1 polymer ?
#
loop_
_entity_poly.entity_id
_entity_poly.type
_entity_poly.pdbx_seq_one_letter_code
_entity_poly.pdbx_strand_id
1 'polypeptide(L)'
;MIRLSTYCLNRLLAIAILLISPVIHASMSQKIIISEFLALNSTGLKDEDGDYSDWIELYNPGETAVDLTGWHLTDNSDEPGKWTFPVVSIGAGDYLVIFASGKDRAVPAGQLHTNFKLSGGGEYLALIEADSGVISYEYAPAFPPQQTNVSYGIYLNQQTFFSTPTPGAGNRLGTTVMDPVFSACRGFYDKPFTVSLSVSDPSAVIYYTTDGTIPSAATGKCYTASIQISTTTPLSAVCISNGIASHVVTHTYIFPEAVVRQSATPAGYPSGWGTLQYGLTSTYTAGTRAPADYEMDPDICNSSIYKSLIDKALKAIPTVSIVTNPGYLFSYSANPDTGGIYIYTGDVAYDNNNPKATGSNTLGATWERPASVEWYDPSDSSGFQIDCGLRLHGGNSRKSYNSPKHSFTLSFRSQYGFSKLNYDLFDDKKAVERFDDLVLRAGYNFSWLKIQGGYTTCAPAQYLNDPFARQTLLDMGAPASHGKFVHLYINGLYWGLYELSEKINKKFAEAYLGGENADYDVLNDDIDTSKPALGLVDGNTAAWNSLKALSANSDPYNELMTNHLLDMTNFVDYMLMNFYIGNTDWDKNNWFMLRNRIEPGNGFDFTSWDAETSLTDVSLDKVNQVSGFPTTLFSQLKKNKEFKLLVADRIQRHFFNEGALTAEEAARRYEKLASNIDTAIIGESARWGDYCKDVSLADVTTKVPYNLYDHWLPRKNDLMTNYFPKRSQLVFNQLKTAGFVPSTEAPQYNSQGGKLSGPIELTISATTGSIYYTIDGTDPRTPVTSAVSNNAYLYGKPLRVIGAGTVNARAKNGSEWSALSQITFLSEDTVHFIDNGSGIPVIGGNRICDVFCVNSTIHFTLPAEGFTKLDIFGTDGHLVATLANGNLPAGHHQ
;
A
#
# COMPACT_ATOMS: atom_id res chain seq x y z
N MET A 1 -39.04 -11.29 -9.99
CA MET A 1 -38.56 -9.90 -10.07
C MET A 1 -37.06 -10.00 -10.23
N ILE A 2 -36.61 -9.89 -11.45
CA ILE A 2 -35.18 -10.03 -11.82
C ILE A 2 -34.59 -8.62 -11.81
N ARG A 3 -33.63 -8.35 -10.94
CA ARG A 3 -32.79 -7.14 -11.03
C ARG A 3 -31.65 -7.45 -11.98
N LEU A 4 -31.72 -6.92 -13.20
CA LEU A 4 -30.60 -6.88 -14.13
C LEU A 4 -29.61 -5.76 -13.70
N SER A 5 -28.35 -6.10 -13.66
CA SER A 5 -27.24 -5.23 -13.37
C SER A 5 -27.11 -4.13 -14.44
N THR A 6 -26.99 -2.89 -14.01
CA THR A 6 -27.07 -1.66 -14.80
C THR A 6 -25.85 -1.38 -15.69
N TYR A 7 -24.85 -2.27 -15.74
CA TYR A 7 -23.58 -2.02 -16.44
C TYR A 7 -23.50 -2.49 -17.91
N CYS A 8 -24.46 -3.29 -18.38
CA CYS A 8 -24.50 -3.73 -19.79
C CYS A 8 -25.49 -2.97 -20.68
N LEU A 9 -26.22 -1.95 -20.19
CA LEU A 9 -27.28 -1.32 -20.97
C LEU A 9 -26.94 0.03 -21.59
N ASN A 10 -25.75 0.58 -21.42
CA ASN A 10 -25.40 1.93 -21.92
C ASN A 10 -24.69 1.96 -23.28
N ARG A 11 -24.69 0.88 -24.06
CA ARG A 11 -24.12 0.90 -25.44
C ARG A 11 -25.08 0.52 -26.57
N LEU A 12 -26.40 0.50 -26.37
CA LEU A 12 -27.36 0.14 -27.41
C LEU A 12 -28.47 1.19 -27.67
N LEU A 13 -28.23 2.47 -27.40
CA LEU A 13 -29.20 3.51 -27.76
C LEU A 13 -28.52 4.80 -28.27
N ALA A 14 -27.88 4.71 -29.40
CA ALA A 14 -27.40 5.88 -30.16
C ALA A 14 -27.45 5.65 -31.68
N ILE A 15 -28.58 5.18 -32.20
CA ILE A 15 -28.90 5.34 -33.63
C ILE A 15 -30.40 5.67 -33.72
N ALA A 16 -30.68 6.88 -34.10
CA ALA A 16 -31.85 7.52 -34.66
C ALA A 16 -32.35 8.71 -33.82
N ILE A 17 -31.92 9.90 -34.26
CA ILE A 17 -32.79 11.06 -34.57
C ILE A 17 -31.89 12.13 -35.19
N LEU A 18 -31.84 12.16 -36.52
CA LEU A 18 -31.44 13.34 -37.30
C LEU A 18 -32.76 14.03 -37.66
N LEU A 19 -33.05 15.16 -37.04
CA LEU A 19 -33.98 16.17 -37.59
C LEU A 19 -33.60 17.56 -37.11
N ILE A 20 -33.05 18.28 -38.03
CA ILE A 20 -32.95 19.72 -38.31
C ILE A 20 -33.58 20.64 -37.26
N SER A 21 -32.78 21.45 -36.60
CA SER A 21 -33.17 22.76 -36.06
C SER A 21 -32.05 23.77 -36.26
N PRO A 22 -32.33 25.05 -36.49
CA PRO A 22 -31.39 26.02 -36.99
C PRO A 22 -30.35 26.41 -35.93
N VAL A 23 -29.10 26.43 -36.35
CA VAL A 23 -27.93 26.83 -35.58
C VAL A 23 -28.04 28.32 -35.23
N ILE A 24 -28.31 28.60 -33.98
CA ILE A 24 -27.97 29.91 -33.40
C ILE A 24 -26.49 29.79 -33.06
N HIS A 25 -25.62 30.44 -33.86
CA HIS A 25 -24.22 30.63 -33.51
C HIS A 25 -24.15 31.63 -32.35
N ALA A 26 -24.16 31.10 -31.12
CA ALA A 26 -23.53 31.80 -30.03
C ALA A 26 -22.01 31.56 -30.20
N SER A 27 -21.27 32.61 -30.44
CA SER A 27 -19.79 32.63 -30.43
C SER A 27 -19.35 32.18 -29.03
N MET A 28 -19.11 30.89 -28.85
CA MET A 28 -18.31 30.39 -27.72
C MET A 28 -16.88 30.86 -27.97
N SER A 29 -16.32 31.65 -27.07
CA SER A 29 -14.88 31.88 -26.99
C SER A 29 -14.19 30.53 -27.10
N GLN A 30 -13.51 30.29 -28.24
CA GLN A 30 -12.77 29.03 -28.44
C GLN A 30 -11.53 29.07 -27.54
N LYS A 31 -11.56 28.32 -26.48
CA LYS A 31 -10.45 28.22 -25.50
C LYS A 31 -9.29 27.44 -26.07
N ILE A 32 -8.06 27.83 -25.71
CA ILE A 32 -6.86 26.99 -25.92
C ILE A 32 -7.04 25.67 -25.18
N ILE A 33 -6.72 24.59 -25.85
CA ILE A 33 -6.84 23.24 -25.28
C ILE A 33 -5.48 22.55 -25.18
N ILE A 34 -5.35 21.59 -24.23
CA ILE A 34 -4.28 20.63 -24.27
C ILE A 34 -4.72 19.53 -25.27
N SER A 35 -4.15 19.58 -26.48
CA SER A 35 -4.53 18.72 -27.59
C SER A 35 -3.97 17.30 -27.46
N GLU A 36 -2.70 17.18 -27.05
CA GLU A 36 -1.98 15.91 -26.95
C GLU A 36 -0.89 16.03 -25.88
N PHE A 37 -0.52 14.93 -25.25
CA PHE A 37 0.67 14.85 -24.41
C PHE A 37 1.25 13.43 -24.41
N LEU A 38 2.55 13.31 -24.08
CA LEU A 38 3.27 12.05 -23.97
C LEU A 38 4.02 12.02 -22.64
N ALA A 39 3.58 11.18 -21.69
CA ALA A 39 4.13 11.08 -20.35
C ALA A 39 5.18 9.97 -20.15
N LEU A 40 5.52 9.21 -21.18
CA LEU A 40 6.55 8.16 -21.14
C LEU A 40 7.30 8.15 -22.50
N ASN A 41 8.09 9.19 -22.73
CA ASN A 41 8.84 9.35 -23.96
C ASN A 41 10.21 8.63 -23.86
N SER A 42 10.45 7.62 -24.69
CA SER A 42 11.74 6.92 -24.71
C SER A 42 12.40 6.85 -26.09
N THR A 43 11.64 7.07 -27.18
CA THR A 43 12.14 7.02 -28.56
C THR A 43 11.54 8.09 -29.48
N GLY A 44 10.65 8.96 -28.95
CA GLY A 44 9.93 9.98 -29.72
C GLY A 44 10.71 11.27 -29.91
N LEU A 45 10.01 12.41 -29.77
CA LEU A 45 10.57 13.74 -29.88
C LEU A 45 11.63 13.98 -28.80
N LYS A 46 12.78 14.49 -29.21
CA LYS A 46 13.87 14.93 -28.31
C LYS A 46 13.78 16.43 -28.07
N ASP A 47 14.14 16.84 -26.88
CA ASP A 47 14.39 18.26 -26.58
C ASP A 47 15.76 18.72 -27.11
N GLU A 48 16.07 20.00 -26.93
CA GLU A 48 17.31 20.65 -27.41
C GLU A 48 18.59 20.08 -26.75
N ASP A 49 18.49 19.45 -25.57
CA ASP A 49 19.62 18.79 -24.90
C ASP A 49 19.85 17.38 -25.45
N GLY A 50 18.95 16.89 -26.31
CA GLY A 50 18.98 15.54 -26.87
C GLY A 50 18.31 14.48 -26.00
N ASP A 51 17.61 14.87 -24.95
CA ASP A 51 16.87 13.98 -24.05
C ASP A 51 15.49 13.65 -24.61
N TYR A 52 15.00 12.44 -24.29
CA TYR A 52 13.62 12.04 -24.53
C TYR A 52 12.75 12.51 -23.36
N SER A 53 12.52 13.83 -23.28
CA SER A 53 11.64 14.41 -22.27
C SER A 53 10.17 14.22 -22.61
N ASP A 54 9.32 14.06 -21.60
CA ASP A 54 7.87 14.09 -21.75
C ASP A 54 7.45 15.45 -22.31
N TRP A 55 6.29 15.53 -22.96
CA TRP A 55 5.85 16.77 -23.59
C TRP A 55 4.33 16.93 -23.53
N ILE A 56 3.90 18.19 -23.58
CA ILE A 56 2.50 18.66 -23.63
C ILE A 56 2.35 19.52 -24.89
N GLU A 57 1.27 19.32 -25.61
CA GLU A 57 0.93 20.13 -26.78
C GLU A 57 -0.33 20.93 -26.51
N LEU A 58 -0.26 22.23 -26.79
CA LEU A 58 -1.41 23.12 -26.83
C LEU A 58 -1.85 23.36 -28.28
N TYR A 59 -3.16 23.49 -28.44
CA TYR A 59 -3.78 23.84 -29.73
C TYR A 59 -4.69 25.04 -29.57
N ASN A 60 -4.55 25.98 -30.50
CA ASN A 60 -5.45 27.14 -30.65
C ASN A 60 -6.52 26.87 -31.72
N PRO A 61 -7.72 26.43 -31.35
CA PRO A 61 -8.80 26.22 -32.35
C PRO A 61 -9.45 27.53 -32.84
N GLY A 62 -9.04 28.69 -32.31
CA GLY A 62 -9.58 30.00 -32.66
C GLY A 62 -9.09 30.54 -34.00
N GLU A 63 -9.73 31.62 -34.45
CA GLU A 63 -9.39 32.34 -35.72
C GLU A 63 -8.36 33.47 -35.50
N THR A 64 -7.92 33.70 -34.26
CA THR A 64 -6.95 34.75 -33.89
C THR A 64 -5.85 34.17 -33.02
N ALA A 65 -4.66 34.78 -33.06
CA ALA A 65 -3.58 34.44 -32.16
C ALA A 65 -3.97 34.77 -30.71
N VAL A 66 -3.53 33.92 -29.76
CA VAL A 66 -3.74 34.07 -28.31
C VAL A 66 -2.39 34.29 -27.64
N ASP A 67 -2.28 35.32 -26.82
CA ASP A 67 -1.13 35.59 -25.96
C ASP A 67 -1.23 34.73 -24.70
N LEU A 68 -0.28 33.83 -24.48
CA LEU A 68 -0.18 32.95 -23.33
C LEU A 68 0.68 33.56 -22.22
N THR A 69 1.14 34.79 -22.31
CA THR A 69 1.97 35.43 -21.30
C THR A 69 1.28 35.39 -19.92
N GLY A 70 1.94 34.78 -18.93
CA GLY A 70 1.40 34.66 -17.55
C GLY A 70 0.36 33.56 -17.36
N TRP A 71 0.00 32.81 -18.41
CA TRP A 71 -0.79 31.57 -18.22
C TRP A 71 0.02 30.53 -17.47
N HIS A 72 -0.66 29.49 -16.96
CA HIS A 72 -0.02 28.46 -16.15
C HIS A 72 -0.30 27.05 -16.66
N LEU A 73 0.71 26.18 -16.53
CA LEU A 73 0.54 24.73 -16.61
C LEU A 73 0.76 24.13 -15.23
N THR A 74 -0.06 23.16 -14.86
CA THR A 74 0.07 22.43 -13.59
C THR A 74 -0.32 20.96 -13.74
N ASP A 75 0.39 20.10 -13.03
CA ASP A 75 0.10 18.68 -12.81
C ASP A 75 -0.54 18.45 -11.43
N ASN A 76 -0.83 19.53 -10.67
CA ASN A 76 -1.37 19.49 -9.34
C ASN A 76 -2.53 20.49 -9.17
N SER A 77 -3.74 20.01 -8.86
CA SER A 77 -4.93 20.85 -8.66
C SER A 77 -4.78 21.84 -7.49
N ASP A 78 -3.93 21.54 -6.50
CA ASP A 78 -3.70 22.41 -5.35
C ASP A 78 -2.68 23.52 -5.63
N GLU A 79 -1.95 23.44 -6.75
CA GLU A 79 -0.93 24.40 -7.18
C GLU A 79 -1.23 24.95 -8.57
N PRO A 80 -2.30 25.73 -8.77
CA PRO A 80 -2.74 26.18 -10.09
C PRO A 80 -1.71 27.06 -10.83
N GLY A 81 -0.80 27.71 -10.13
CA GLY A 81 0.28 28.54 -10.69
C GLY A 81 1.64 27.83 -10.79
N LYS A 82 1.71 26.50 -10.82
CA LYS A 82 2.94 25.71 -10.67
C LYS A 82 4.03 26.08 -11.67
N TRP A 83 3.69 26.27 -12.94
CA TRP A 83 4.61 26.76 -13.97
C TRP A 83 3.96 27.84 -14.80
N THR A 84 4.68 28.93 -15.09
CA THR A 84 4.16 30.12 -15.75
C THR A 84 4.78 30.33 -17.14
N PHE A 85 3.92 30.54 -18.15
CA PHE A 85 4.37 30.84 -19.49
C PHE A 85 5.10 32.20 -19.56
N PRO A 86 6.26 32.25 -20.25
CA PRO A 86 6.91 33.51 -20.59
C PRO A 86 6.11 34.25 -21.66
N VAL A 87 6.65 35.36 -22.17
CA VAL A 87 6.07 36.07 -23.33
C VAL A 87 6.08 35.15 -24.56
N VAL A 88 4.94 34.53 -24.84
CA VAL A 88 4.72 33.62 -25.97
C VAL A 88 3.28 33.67 -26.43
N SER A 89 3.04 33.54 -27.72
CA SER A 89 1.71 33.49 -28.32
C SER A 89 1.57 32.25 -29.19
N ILE A 90 0.35 31.74 -29.29
CA ILE A 90 -0.02 30.63 -30.18
C ILE A 90 -0.93 31.16 -31.30
N GLY A 91 -0.50 31.04 -32.58
CA GLY A 91 -1.26 31.51 -33.73
C GLY A 91 -2.60 30.81 -33.91
N ALA A 92 -3.48 31.38 -34.71
CA ALA A 92 -4.76 30.80 -35.10
C ALA A 92 -4.55 29.44 -35.80
N GLY A 93 -5.11 28.35 -35.27
CA GLY A 93 -4.95 27.00 -35.83
C GLY A 93 -3.58 26.38 -35.62
N ASP A 94 -2.68 27.01 -34.83
CA ASP A 94 -1.33 26.53 -34.57
C ASP A 94 -1.25 25.63 -33.32
N TYR A 95 -0.12 24.93 -33.22
CA TYR A 95 0.24 24.07 -32.11
C TYR A 95 1.49 24.60 -31.39
N LEU A 96 1.58 24.41 -30.10
CA LEU A 96 2.75 24.74 -29.26
C LEU A 96 3.11 23.54 -28.39
N VAL A 97 4.34 23.03 -28.55
CA VAL A 97 4.87 21.93 -27.72
C VAL A 97 5.70 22.48 -26.58
N ILE A 98 5.44 22.01 -25.37
CA ILE A 98 6.16 22.32 -24.14
C ILE A 98 6.70 21.00 -23.58
N PHE A 99 7.98 20.94 -23.22
CA PHE A 99 8.57 19.76 -22.60
C PHE A 99 8.28 19.72 -21.10
N ALA A 100 7.62 18.68 -20.65
CA ALA A 100 7.38 18.40 -19.23
C ALA A 100 8.59 17.67 -18.65
N SER A 101 9.71 18.36 -18.52
CA SER A 101 11.04 17.79 -18.26
C SER A 101 11.57 18.02 -16.85
N GLY A 102 10.94 18.93 -16.08
CA GLY A 102 11.47 19.39 -14.79
C GLY A 102 12.67 20.34 -14.89
N LYS A 103 13.06 20.77 -16.12
CA LYS A 103 14.23 21.63 -16.33
C LYS A 103 13.96 23.12 -16.06
N ASP A 104 12.69 23.52 -15.93
CA ASP A 104 12.22 24.88 -15.59
C ASP A 104 12.83 25.98 -16.50
N ARG A 105 12.65 25.83 -17.80
CA ARG A 105 13.14 26.83 -18.79
C ARG A 105 11.99 27.57 -19.45
N ALA A 106 11.79 28.80 -19.07
CA ALA A 106 10.77 29.70 -19.59
C ALA A 106 11.39 30.83 -20.45
N VAL A 107 12.22 30.47 -21.43
CA VAL A 107 12.92 31.45 -22.30
C VAL A 107 12.17 31.59 -23.64
N PRO A 108 11.71 32.82 -24.05
CA PRO A 108 10.86 32.98 -25.20
C PRO A 108 11.47 32.59 -26.56
N ALA A 109 12.80 32.51 -26.65
CA ALA A 109 13.52 32.19 -27.91
C ALA A 109 13.98 30.72 -27.99
N GLY A 110 13.69 29.90 -26.99
CA GLY A 110 14.06 28.47 -26.89
C GLY A 110 12.86 27.55 -26.79
N GLN A 111 13.13 26.26 -26.60
CA GLN A 111 12.09 25.31 -26.21
C GLN A 111 11.62 25.60 -24.79
N LEU A 112 10.33 25.47 -24.55
CA LEU A 112 9.75 25.66 -23.22
C LEU A 112 9.79 24.37 -22.42
N HIS A 113 10.22 24.44 -21.15
CA HIS A 113 10.29 23.32 -20.25
C HIS A 113 9.62 23.64 -18.92
N THR A 114 8.68 22.81 -18.49
CA THR A 114 8.06 22.95 -17.18
C THR A 114 9.02 22.61 -16.04
N ASN A 115 8.66 23.01 -14.81
CA ASN A 115 9.35 22.63 -13.58
C ASN A 115 8.88 21.27 -13.03
N PHE A 116 8.00 20.58 -13.74
CA PHE A 116 7.48 19.26 -13.40
C PHE A 116 7.62 18.29 -14.58
N LYS A 117 7.40 16.99 -14.31
CA LYS A 117 7.32 15.89 -15.29
C LYS A 117 5.95 15.26 -15.23
N LEU A 118 5.52 14.62 -16.32
CA LEU A 118 4.26 13.90 -16.34
C LEU A 118 4.42 12.49 -15.74
N SER A 119 3.46 12.09 -14.92
CA SER A 119 3.42 10.75 -14.34
C SER A 119 2.86 9.73 -15.34
N GLY A 120 3.63 8.68 -15.64
CA GLY A 120 3.13 7.56 -16.46
C GLY A 120 1.96 6.80 -15.85
N GLY A 121 1.70 6.95 -14.56
CA GLY A 121 0.58 6.31 -13.87
C GLY A 121 -0.74 7.10 -13.91
N GLY A 122 -0.78 8.25 -14.62
CA GLY A 122 -1.91 9.18 -14.63
C GLY A 122 -1.84 10.17 -13.46
N GLU A 123 -2.26 11.41 -13.71
CA GLU A 123 -2.35 12.51 -12.75
C GLU A 123 -3.22 13.64 -13.30
N TYR A 124 -3.48 14.65 -12.48
CA TYR A 124 -4.12 15.89 -12.94
C TYR A 124 -3.22 16.63 -13.93
N LEU A 125 -3.81 17.29 -14.93
CA LEU A 125 -3.09 18.17 -15.85
C LEU A 125 -4.02 19.30 -16.31
N ALA A 126 -3.63 20.55 -16.11
CA ALA A 126 -4.45 21.70 -16.52
C ALA A 126 -3.65 22.86 -17.12
N LEU A 127 -4.34 23.59 -18.03
CA LEU A 127 -3.97 24.88 -18.55
C LEU A 127 -4.88 25.94 -17.95
N ILE A 128 -4.29 26.97 -17.33
CA ILE A 128 -5.00 28.00 -16.55
C ILE A 128 -4.64 29.39 -17.12
N GLU A 129 -5.66 30.23 -17.30
CA GLU A 129 -5.51 31.58 -17.83
C GLU A 129 -4.83 32.53 -16.82
N ALA A 130 -4.02 33.48 -17.32
CA ALA A 130 -3.39 34.50 -16.50
C ALA A 130 -4.43 35.32 -15.72
N ASP A 131 -4.09 35.72 -14.48
CA ASP A 131 -4.83 36.64 -13.61
C ASP A 131 -6.27 36.26 -13.25
N SER A 132 -6.89 35.33 -13.96
CA SER A 132 -8.30 34.96 -13.77
C SER A 132 -8.50 33.70 -12.95
N GLY A 133 -7.50 32.82 -12.88
CA GLY A 133 -7.63 31.46 -12.30
C GLY A 133 -8.64 30.58 -13.05
N VAL A 134 -9.06 30.99 -14.27
CA VAL A 134 -9.99 30.25 -15.10
C VAL A 134 -9.28 29.09 -15.78
N ILE A 135 -9.78 27.89 -15.60
CA ILE A 135 -9.28 26.70 -16.29
C ILE A 135 -9.69 26.79 -17.78
N SER A 136 -8.71 26.88 -18.66
CA SER A 136 -8.90 26.82 -20.10
C SER A 136 -9.18 25.38 -20.55
N TYR A 137 -8.36 24.44 -20.09
CA TYR A 137 -8.53 23.01 -20.33
C TYR A 137 -7.94 22.18 -19.20
N GLU A 138 -8.55 21.02 -18.89
CA GLU A 138 -8.03 20.11 -17.90
C GLU A 138 -8.34 18.63 -18.19
N TYR A 139 -7.47 17.77 -17.71
CA TYR A 139 -7.70 16.35 -17.53
C TYR A 139 -7.91 16.08 -16.04
N ALA A 140 -9.18 16.01 -15.60
CA ALA A 140 -9.55 15.88 -14.20
C ALA A 140 -10.47 14.64 -13.97
N PRO A 141 -10.42 14.00 -12.80
CA PRO A 141 -9.48 14.24 -11.69
C PRO A 141 -8.05 13.85 -12.05
N ALA A 142 -7.84 12.97 -13.03
CA ALA A 142 -6.56 12.55 -13.57
C ALA A 142 -6.72 12.03 -15.00
N PHE A 143 -5.68 12.17 -15.84
CA PHE A 143 -5.61 11.43 -17.09
C PHE A 143 -5.31 9.94 -16.81
N PRO A 144 -5.69 9.01 -17.70
CA PRO A 144 -5.50 7.57 -17.46
C PRO A 144 -4.01 7.17 -17.46
N PRO A 145 -3.65 6.01 -16.88
CA PRO A 145 -2.30 5.45 -16.97
C PRO A 145 -1.78 5.42 -18.41
N GLN A 146 -0.52 5.79 -18.60
CA GLN A 146 0.12 6.00 -19.90
C GLN A 146 1.00 4.82 -20.29
N GLN A 147 1.28 4.70 -21.60
CA GLN A 147 2.13 3.68 -22.18
C GLN A 147 3.36 4.32 -22.84
N THR A 148 4.49 3.60 -22.86
CA THR A 148 5.73 4.11 -23.46
C THR A 148 5.53 4.43 -24.95
N ASN A 149 5.88 5.67 -25.33
CA ASN A 149 5.77 6.19 -26.71
C ASN A 149 4.36 6.20 -27.30
N VAL A 150 3.33 6.06 -26.47
CA VAL A 150 1.92 6.26 -26.82
C VAL A 150 1.45 7.54 -26.16
N SER A 151 1.01 8.52 -26.94
CA SER A 151 0.47 9.78 -26.42
C SER A 151 -1.02 9.66 -26.10
N TYR A 152 -1.53 10.63 -25.34
CA TYR A 152 -2.94 10.75 -25.02
C TYR A 152 -3.43 12.17 -25.32
N GLY A 153 -4.63 12.29 -25.84
CA GLY A 153 -5.14 13.60 -26.20
C GLY A 153 -6.53 13.54 -26.82
N ILE A 154 -6.88 14.56 -27.64
CA ILE A 154 -8.23 14.75 -28.17
C ILE A 154 -8.28 14.43 -29.67
N TYR A 155 -9.19 13.55 -30.05
CA TYR A 155 -9.56 13.29 -31.42
C TYR A 155 -11.07 13.31 -31.60
N LEU A 156 -11.59 14.13 -32.52
CA LEU A 156 -13.03 14.32 -32.76
C LEU A 156 -13.83 14.56 -31.45
N ASN A 157 -13.32 15.43 -30.59
CA ASN A 157 -13.89 15.78 -29.28
C ASN A 157 -13.94 14.61 -28.26
N GLN A 158 -13.17 13.56 -28.48
CA GLN A 158 -13.03 12.44 -27.52
C GLN A 158 -11.58 12.29 -27.09
N GLN A 159 -11.36 12.02 -25.82
CA GLN A 159 -10.06 11.69 -25.29
C GLN A 159 -9.69 10.26 -25.69
N THR A 160 -8.47 10.06 -26.23
CA THR A 160 -8.01 8.76 -26.72
C THR A 160 -6.50 8.66 -26.75
N PHE A 161 -5.99 7.43 -26.84
CA PHE A 161 -4.57 7.15 -27.03
C PHE A 161 -4.16 7.19 -28.52
N PHE A 162 -2.92 7.63 -28.78
CA PHE A 162 -2.33 7.66 -30.10
C PHE A 162 -1.04 6.83 -30.13
N SER A 163 -1.05 5.71 -30.83
CA SER A 163 0.14 4.87 -31.04
C SER A 163 1.21 5.56 -31.89
N THR A 164 0.85 6.62 -32.60
CA THR A 164 1.75 7.46 -33.34
C THR A 164 1.53 8.90 -32.86
N PRO A 165 2.35 9.35 -31.89
CA PRO A 165 2.30 10.74 -31.43
C PRO A 165 2.48 11.74 -32.56
N THR A 166 1.78 12.88 -32.48
CA THR A 166 1.76 13.89 -33.55
C THR A 166 2.19 15.29 -33.07
N PRO A 167 3.31 15.44 -32.33
CA PRO A 167 3.72 16.72 -31.76
C PRO A 167 3.92 17.78 -32.84
N GLY A 168 3.27 18.95 -32.68
CA GLY A 168 3.29 20.07 -33.61
C GLY A 168 2.30 19.93 -34.78
N ALA A 169 1.37 18.95 -34.72
CA ALA A 169 0.43 18.73 -35.82
C ALA A 169 -0.90 18.14 -35.28
N GLY A 170 -1.95 18.24 -36.10
CA GLY A 170 -3.27 17.70 -35.73
C GLY A 170 -3.27 16.22 -35.46
N ASN A 171 -3.90 15.85 -34.37
CA ASN A 171 -3.99 14.45 -33.88
C ASN A 171 -4.60 13.54 -34.95
N ARG A 172 -4.00 12.40 -35.12
CA ARG A 172 -4.48 11.33 -36.01
C ARG A 172 -4.54 10.03 -35.21
N LEU A 173 -5.62 9.29 -35.39
CA LEU A 173 -5.61 7.89 -34.95
C LEU A 173 -4.51 7.18 -35.72
N GLY A 174 -3.45 6.78 -35.04
CA GLY A 174 -2.47 5.84 -35.59
C GLY A 174 -3.19 4.54 -35.96
N THR A 175 -2.53 3.64 -36.68
CA THR A 175 -3.02 2.30 -36.96
C THR A 175 -2.92 1.44 -35.68
N THR A 176 -3.65 1.83 -34.61
CA THR A 176 -3.80 0.98 -33.42
C THR A 176 -4.77 -0.13 -33.76
N VAL A 177 -4.31 -1.35 -33.62
CA VAL A 177 -5.19 -2.50 -33.67
C VAL A 177 -5.96 -2.55 -32.37
N MET A 178 -7.30 -2.54 -32.45
CA MET A 178 -8.17 -2.61 -31.29
C MET A 178 -8.00 -3.97 -30.58
N ASP A 179 -8.12 -3.95 -29.26
CA ASP A 179 -8.07 -5.16 -28.44
C ASP A 179 -9.23 -6.10 -28.74
N PRO A 180 -9.03 -7.42 -28.61
CA PRO A 180 -10.12 -8.38 -28.79
C PRO A 180 -11.16 -8.25 -27.67
N VAL A 181 -12.44 -8.30 -28.07
CA VAL A 181 -13.58 -8.27 -27.15
C VAL A 181 -14.08 -9.70 -26.93
N PHE A 182 -14.20 -10.09 -25.66
CA PHE A 182 -14.67 -11.40 -25.24
C PHE A 182 -16.15 -11.36 -24.90
N SER A 183 -16.93 -12.37 -25.34
CA SER A 183 -18.37 -12.45 -25.03
C SER A 183 -18.68 -12.86 -23.58
N ALA A 184 -17.69 -13.32 -22.84
CA ALA A 184 -17.82 -13.70 -21.43
C ALA A 184 -16.66 -13.11 -20.62
N CYS A 185 -16.96 -12.61 -19.42
CA CYS A 185 -15.98 -12.06 -18.49
C CYS A 185 -15.21 -13.17 -17.76
N ARG A 186 -14.02 -12.85 -17.23
CA ARG A 186 -13.31 -13.70 -16.27
C ARG A 186 -14.17 -14.04 -15.06
N GLY A 187 -13.86 -15.11 -14.35
CA GLY A 187 -14.55 -15.43 -13.10
C GLY A 187 -14.91 -16.90 -12.97
N PHE A 188 -15.80 -17.18 -12.01
CA PHE A 188 -16.26 -18.55 -11.71
C PHE A 188 -17.45 -18.96 -12.55
N TYR A 189 -17.42 -20.22 -13.02
CA TYR A 189 -18.45 -20.82 -13.84
C TYR A 189 -18.79 -22.23 -13.36
N ASP A 190 -20.07 -22.57 -13.35
CA ASP A 190 -20.54 -23.89 -12.89
C ASP A 190 -20.87 -24.85 -14.06
N LYS A 191 -20.99 -24.33 -15.29
CA LYS A 191 -21.35 -25.11 -16.48
C LYS A 191 -20.52 -24.72 -17.70
N PRO A 192 -20.18 -25.69 -18.57
CA PRO A 192 -19.55 -25.40 -19.85
C PRO A 192 -20.33 -24.39 -20.69
N PHE A 193 -19.59 -23.50 -21.37
CA PHE A 193 -20.15 -22.45 -22.24
C PHE A 193 -19.19 -22.17 -23.40
N THR A 194 -19.60 -21.32 -24.34
CA THR A 194 -18.75 -20.88 -25.45
C THR A 194 -18.39 -19.42 -25.33
N VAL A 195 -17.17 -19.08 -25.69
CA VAL A 195 -16.65 -17.70 -25.77
C VAL A 195 -16.49 -17.33 -27.23
N SER A 196 -17.11 -16.23 -27.62
CA SER A 196 -16.84 -15.59 -28.92
C SER A 196 -15.86 -14.44 -28.73
N LEU A 197 -14.92 -14.30 -29.66
CA LEU A 197 -14.00 -13.16 -29.75
C LEU A 197 -14.40 -12.29 -30.92
N SER A 198 -14.33 -10.99 -30.77
CA SER A 198 -14.61 -10.02 -31.82
C SER A 198 -13.66 -8.83 -31.79
N VAL A 199 -13.50 -8.16 -32.90
CA VAL A 199 -12.77 -6.90 -33.05
C VAL A 199 -13.50 -6.01 -34.03
N SER A 200 -13.44 -4.69 -33.84
CA SER A 200 -14.13 -3.75 -34.73
C SER A 200 -13.44 -3.54 -36.08
N ASP A 201 -12.13 -3.79 -36.15
CA ASP A 201 -11.37 -3.73 -37.41
C ASP A 201 -11.56 -5.02 -38.24
N PRO A 202 -12.25 -4.98 -39.37
CA PRO A 202 -12.48 -6.19 -40.21
C PRO A 202 -11.20 -6.73 -40.87
N SER A 203 -10.10 -5.99 -40.90
CA SER A 203 -8.80 -6.41 -41.41
C SER A 203 -7.95 -7.13 -40.36
N ALA A 204 -8.32 -7.05 -39.10
CA ALA A 204 -7.57 -7.67 -38.02
C ALA A 204 -7.90 -9.19 -37.93
N VAL A 205 -6.86 -9.98 -37.69
CA VAL A 205 -6.95 -11.42 -37.39
C VAL A 205 -6.73 -11.60 -35.89
N ILE A 206 -7.65 -12.35 -35.24
CA ILE A 206 -7.53 -12.68 -33.83
C ILE A 206 -6.76 -14.01 -33.68
N TYR A 207 -5.72 -13.99 -32.84
CA TYR A 207 -5.00 -15.18 -32.39
C TYR A 207 -5.19 -15.38 -30.90
N TYR A 208 -5.32 -16.62 -30.45
CA TYR A 208 -5.51 -16.93 -29.03
C TYR A 208 -4.71 -18.13 -28.56
N THR A 209 -4.45 -18.21 -27.26
CA THR A 209 -3.84 -19.35 -26.55
C THR A 209 -4.64 -19.69 -25.31
N THR A 210 -4.49 -20.93 -24.81
CA THR A 210 -5.17 -21.44 -23.59
C THR A 210 -4.21 -22.15 -22.65
N ASP A 211 -2.92 -21.97 -22.83
CA ASP A 211 -1.83 -22.68 -22.12
C ASP A 211 -0.87 -21.71 -21.40
N GLY A 212 -1.22 -20.44 -21.32
CA GLY A 212 -0.38 -19.39 -20.70
C GLY A 212 0.68 -18.80 -21.63
N THR A 213 0.86 -19.31 -22.85
CA THR A 213 1.76 -18.69 -23.82
C THR A 213 1.17 -17.39 -24.37
N ILE A 214 2.04 -16.44 -24.70
CA ILE A 214 1.62 -15.17 -25.29
C ILE A 214 1.13 -15.44 -26.72
N PRO A 215 -0.14 -15.09 -27.07
CA PRO A 215 -0.66 -15.32 -28.42
C PRO A 215 0.03 -14.42 -29.45
N SER A 216 0.36 -15.00 -30.61
CA SER A 216 0.91 -14.31 -31.77
C SER A 216 0.54 -15.09 -33.02
N ALA A 217 0.86 -14.58 -34.21
CA ALA A 217 0.69 -15.34 -35.44
C ALA A 217 1.50 -16.65 -35.48
N ALA A 218 2.59 -16.75 -34.69
CA ALA A 218 3.45 -17.93 -34.63
C ALA A 218 3.05 -18.93 -33.53
N THR A 219 2.54 -18.44 -32.41
CA THR A 219 2.25 -19.26 -31.21
C THR A 219 0.76 -19.48 -30.98
N GLY A 220 -0.08 -18.56 -31.45
CA GLY A 220 -1.53 -18.59 -31.22
C GLY A 220 -2.28 -19.39 -32.25
N LYS A 221 -3.46 -19.88 -31.88
CA LYS A 221 -4.46 -20.42 -32.80
C LYS A 221 -5.23 -19.28 -33.44
N CYS A 222 -5.39 -19.32 -34.79
CA CYS A 222 -6.26 -18.35 -35.45
C CYS A 222 -7.71 -18.57 -35.02
N TYR A 223 -8.39 -17.50 -34.59
CA TYR A 223 -9.78 -17.56 -34.18
C TYR A 223 -10.70 -17.59 -35.41
N THR A 224 -11.47 -18.66 -35.57
CA THR A 224 -12.41 -18.88 -36.70
C THR A 224 -13.81 -19.25 -36.25
N ALA A 225 -13.97 -19.66 -34.99
CA ALA A 225 -15.26 -20.07 -34.39
C ALA A 225 -15.20 -19.92 -32.86
N SER A 226 -16.37 -19.85 -32.24
CA SER A 226 -16.50 -19.79 -30.79
C SER A 226 -15.75 -20.91 -30.08
N ILE A 227 -15.07 -20.54 -28.99
CA ILE A 227 -14.19 -21.43 -28.22
C ILE A 227 -15.03 -22.08 -27.12
N GLN A 228 -15.03 -23.39 -27.07
CA GLN A 228 -15.68 -24.16 -25.99
C GLN A 228 -14.82 -24.09 -24.73
N ILE A 229 -15.39 -23.60 -23.61
CA ILE A 229 -14.80 -23.59 -22.30
C ILE A 229 -15.57 -24.58 -21.42
N SER A 230 -14.91 -25.64 -20.97
CA SER A 230 -15.53 -26.73 -20.19
C SER A 230 -14.77 -27.11 -18.94
N THR A 231 -13.61 -26.46 -18.69
CA THR A 231 -12.76 -26.66 -17.52
C THR A 231 -12.04 -25.34 -17.21
N THR A 232 -11.37 -25.24 -16.08
CA THR A 232 -10.58 -24.05 -15.72
C THR A 232 -9.57 -23.75 -16.82
N THR A 233 -9.68 -22.57 -17.44
CA THR A 233 -8.94 -22.21 -18.65
C THR A 233 -8.54 -20.73 -18.62
N PRO A 234 -7.23 -20.40 -18.71
CA PRO A 234 -6.77 -19.06 -19.05
C PRO A 234 -6.86 -18.90 -20.57
N LEU A 235 -7.63 -17.96 -21.05
CA LEU A 235 -7.77 -17.63 -22.47
C LEU A 235 -7.15 -16.26 -22.72
N SER A 236 -6.03 -16.22 -23.46
CA SER A 236 -5.37 -15.01 -23.90
C SER A 236 -5.58 -14.81 -25.39
N ALA A 237 -5.87 -13.58 -25.82
CA ALA A 237 -6.08 -13.25 -27.23
C ALA A 237 -5.43 -11.92 -27.62
N VAL A 238 -5.03 -11.83 -28.89
CA VAL A 238 -4.44 -10.64 -29.50
C VAL A 238 -5.04 -10.44 -30.90
N CYS A 239 -5.24 -9.21 -31.31
CA CYS A 239 -5.61 -8.84 -32.68
C CYS A 239 -4.35 -8.42 -33.46
N ILE A 240 -4.19 -8.86 -34.69
CA ILE A 240 -3.08 -8.46 -35.56
C ILE A 240 -3.65 -7.95 -36.89
N SER A 241 -3.32 -6.69 -37.24
CA SER A 241 -3.65 -6.07 -38.51
C SER A 241 -2.40 -5.44 -39.12
N ASN A 242 -2.10 -5.72 -40.40
CA ASN A 242 -0.94 -5.19 -41.10
C ASN A 242 0.42 -5.37 -40.36
N GLY A 243 0.57 -6.47 -39.61
CA GLY A 243 1.77 -6.76 -38.82
C GLY A 243 1.86 -6.03 -37.47
N ILE A 244 0.88 -5.22 -37.12
CA ILE A 244 0.78 -4.52 -35.83
C ILE A 244 -0.14 -5.34 -34.92
N ALA A 245 0.28 -5.56 -33.68
CA ALA A 245 -0.50 -6.28 -32.68
C ALA A 245 -1.20 -5.32 -31.72
N SER A 246 -2.39 -5.68 -31.27
CA SER A 246 -3.07 -5.06 -30.13
C SER A 246 -2.40 -5.43 -28.80
N HIS A 247 -2.92 -4.96 -27.67
CA HIS A 247 -2.60 -5.55 -26.37
C HIS A 247 -3.14 -6.98 -26.31
N VAL A 248 -2.50 -7.79 -25.45
CA VAL A 248 -3.01 -9.12 -25.13
C VAL A 248 -4.08 -8.98 -24.03
N VAL A 249 -5.27 -9.46 -24.33
CA VAL A 249 -6.35 -9.52 -23.32
C VAL A 249 -6.43 -10.95 -22.81
N THR A 250 -6.45 -11.11 -21.49
CA THR A 250 -6.51 -12.40 -20.81
C THR A 250 -7.75 -12.50 -19.94
N HIS A 251 -8.51 -13.59 -20.06
CA HIS A 251 -9.61 -13.94 -19.18
C HIS A 251 -9.44 -15.37 -18.68
N THR A 252 -9.32 -15.52 -17.36
CA THR A 252 -9.32 -16.85 -16.71
C THR A 252 -10.73 -17.23 -16.31
N TYR A 253 -11.21 -18.35 -16.85
CA TYR A 253 -12.49 -18.99 -16.53
C TYR A 253 -12.25 -20.11 -15.54
N ILE A 254 -12.79 -20.02 -14.33
CA ILE A 254 -12.54 -20.93 -13.22
C ILE A 254 -13.76 -21.82 -12.99
N PHE A 255 -13.57 -23.12 -13.02
CA PHE A 255 -14.58 -24.12 -12.71
C PHE A 255 -14.23 -24.82 -11.40
N PRO A 256 -14.89 -24.55 -10.28
CA PRO A 256 -14.56 -25.16 -8.98
C PRO A 256 -14.56 -26.70 -9.03
N GLU A 257 -15.49 -27.30 -9.78
CA GLU A 257 -15.48 -28.75 -9.98
C GLU A 257 -14.23 -29.29 -10.70
N ALA A 258 -13.66 -28.52 -11.61
CA ALA A 258 -12.38 -28.90 -12.27
C ALA A 258 -11.21 -28.67 -11.33
N VAL A 259 -11.24 -27.59 -10.53
CA VAL A 259 -10.22 -27.30 -9.52
C VAL A 259 -10.09 -28.45 -8.51
N VAL A 260 -11.21 -28.93 -7.94
CA VAL A 260 -11.16 -30.05 -6.97
C VAL A 260 -10.68 -31.37 -7.57
N ARG A 261 -10.60 -31.48 -8.89
CA ARG A 261 -10.05 -32.63 -9.65
C ARG A 261 -8.72 -32.28 -10.33
N GLN A 262 -8.04 -31.25 -9.87
CA GLN A 262 -6.75 -30.84 -10.42
C GLN A 262 -5.76 -32.00 -10.38
N SER A 263 -5.11 -32.27 -11.51
CA SER A 263 -4.21 -33.44 -11.67
C SER A 263 -2.91 -33.25 -10.86
N ALA A 264 -2.43 -34.34 -10.24
CA ALA A 264 -1.08 -34.36 -9.66
C ALA A 264 0.04 -34.22 -10.73
N THR A 265 -0.28 -34.50 -12.00
CA THR A 265 0.68 -34.45 -13.13
C THR A 265 0.07 -33.66 -14.29
N PRO A 266 -0.12 -32.34 -14.19
CA PRO A 266 -0.69 -31.56 -15.28
C PRO A 266 0.25 -31.58 -16.49
N ALA A 267 -0.32 -31.70 -17.70
CA ALA A 267 0.46 -31.78 -18.92
C ALA A 267 1.31 -30.52 -19.16
N GLY A 268 2.57 -30.68 -19.49
CA GLY A 268 3.51 -29.58 -19.74
C GLY A 268 4.20 -29.02 -18.47
N TYR A 269 3.94 -29.61 -17.32
CA TYR A 269 4.57 -29.20 -16.04
C TYR A 269 5.58 -30.24 -15.55
N PRO A 270 6.70 -29.85 -14.89
CA PRO A 270 7.71 -30.82 -14.44
C PRO A 270 7.23 -31.61 -13.22
N SER A 271 7.74 -32.82 -13.05
CA SER A 271 7.49 -33.69 -11.88
C SER A 271 8.35 -33.36 -10.66
N GLY A 272 9.23 -32.37 -10.75
CA GLY A 272 10.07 -31.92 -9.66
C GLY A 272 10.45 -30.45 -9.81
N TRP A 273 10.54 -29.73 -8.69
CA TRP A 273 10.75 -28.29 -8.76
C TRP A 273 12.20 -27.88 -8.53
N GLY A 274 12.96 -28.42 -7.83
CA GLY A 274 14.29 -27.97 -7.57
C GLY A 274 15.16 -29.10 -7.01
N THR A 275 16.44 -28.85 -6.81
CA THR A 275 17.38 -29.86 -6.31
C THR A 275 17.45 -29.78 -4.78
N LEU A 276 17.23 -30.90 -4.13
CA LEU A 276 17.33 -30.99 -2.67
C LEU A 276 18.78 -30.86 -2.24
N GLN A 277 19.06 -29.92 -1.35
CA GLN A 277 20.36 -29.79 -0.69
C GLN A 277 20.54 -30.85 0.40
N TYR A 278 19.45 -31.24 1.07
CA TYR A 278 19.40 -32.26 2.13
C TYR A 278 18.37 -33.32 1.77
N GLY A 279 18.54 -34.54 2.24
CA GLY A 279 17.54 -35.58 2.11
C GLY A 279 16.29 -35.27 2.93
N LEU A 280 15.12 -35.46 2.35
CA LEU A 280 13.81 -35.32 2.99
C LEU A 280 13.30 -36.68 3.49
N THR A 281 13.50 -37.75 2.70
CA THR A 281 13.13 -39.11 3.00
C THR A 281 14.17 -40.09 2.43
N SER A 282 13.97 -41.41 2.62
CA SER A 282 14.80 -42.44 1.95
C SER A 282 14.66 -42.39 0.43
N THR A 283 13.56 -41.89 -0.10
CA THR A 283 13.28 -41.72 -1.54
C THR A 283 13.81 -40.41 -2.07
N TYR A 284 13.63 -39.33 -1.33
CA TYR A 284 14.05 -37.96 -1.69
C TYR A 284 15.33 -37.60 -0.97
N THR A 285 16.46 -37.98 -1.57
CA THR A 285 17.81 -37.79 -1.00
C THR A 285 18.46 -36.52 -1.54
N ALA A 286 19.51 -36.04 -0.87
CA ALA A 286 20.28 -34.91 -1.34
C ALA A 286 20.75 -35.15 -2.82
N GLY A 287 20.63 -34.10 -3.65
CA GLY A 287 20.93 -34.15 -5.07
C GLY A 287 19.77 -34.63 -5.97
N THR A 288 18.69 -35.18 -5.41
CA THR A 288 17.47 -35.48 -6.19
C THR A 288 16.58 -34.25 -6.31
N ARG A 289 15.54 -34.30 -7.17
CA ARG A 289 14.54 -33.26 -7.30
C ARG A 289 13.57 -33.27 -6.13
N ALA A 290 13.18 -32.07 -5.62
CA ALA A 290 12.03 -31.95 -4.76
C ALA A 290 10.78 -32.37 -5.54
N PRO A 291 9.93 -33.25 -5.00
CA PRO A 291 8.74 -33.68 -5.71
C PRO A 291 7.82 -32.48 -5.98
N ALA A 292 7.34 -32.36 -7.20
CA ALA A 292 6.31 -31.38 -7.52
C ALA A 292 4.96 -31.92 -7.06
N ASP A 293 4.16 -31.03 -6.51
CA ASP A 293 2.80 -31.29 -6.10
C ASP A 293 1.89 -30.30 -6.80
N TYR A 294 0.89 -30.78 -7.52
CA TYR A 294 -0.08 -29.96 -8.23
C TYR A 294 -1.52 -30.32 -7.89
N GLU A 295 -1.76 -31.43 -7.19
CA GLU A 295 -3.12 -31.89 -6.96
C GLU A 295 -3.87 -31.10 -5.88
N MET A 296 -5.18 -31.28 -5.91
CA MET A 296 -6.04 -30.98 -4.76
C MET A 296 -6.26 -32.29 -4.01
N ASP A 297 -5.79 -32.39 -2.77
CA ASP A 297 -5.76 -33.61 -1.95
C ASP A 297 -7.15 -34.28 -1.88
N PRO A 298 -7.27 -35.55 -2.33
CA PRO A 298 -8.52 -36.29 -2.29
C PRO A 298 -9.07 -36.50 -0.85
N ASP A 299 -8.20 -36.56 0.18
CA ASP A 299 -8.62 -36.73 1.57
C ASP A 299 -9.37 -35.52 2.10
N ILE A 300 -9.08 -34.34 1.55
CA ILE A 300 -9.83 -33.10 1.81
C ILE A 300 -11.01 -32.98 0.84
N CYS A 301 -10.77 -33.09 -0.47
CA CYS A 301 -11.78 -32.83 -1.51
C CYS A 301 -12.95 -33.82 -1.47
N ASN A 302 -12.72 -35.09 -1.07
CA ASN A 302 -13.77 -36.09 -0.95
C ASN A 302 -14.26 -36.31 0.48
N SER A 303 -13.67 -35.62 1.46
CA SER A 303 -14.11 -35.72 2.86
C SER A 303 -15.57 -35.35 3.01
N SER A 304 -16.29 -36.12 3.80
CA SER A 304 -17.69 -35.83 4.14
C SER A 304 -17.85 -34.50 4.87
N ILE A 305 -16.78 -33.98 5.48
CA ILE A 305 -16.76 -32.70 6.18
C ILE A 305 -16.53 -31.53 5.21
N TYR A 306 -15.58 -31.66 4.29
CA TYR A 306 -15.10 -30.52 3.47
C TYR A 306 -15.69 -30.45 2.08
N LYS A 307 -16.11 -31.58 1.48
CA LYS A 307 -16.60 -31.67 0.11
C LYS A 307 -17.67 -30.62 -0.23
N SER A 308 -18.62 -30.39 0.66
CA SER A 308 -19.70 -29.41 0.48
C SER A 308 -19.24 -27.95 0.72
N LEU A 309 -18.06 -27.74 1.29
CA LEU A 309 -17.54 -26.43 1.66
C LEU A 309 -16.50 -25.89 0.66
N ILE A 310 -15.89 -26.76 -0.16
CA ILE A 310 -14.77 -26.39 -1.02
C ILE A 310 -15.15 -25.34 -2.06
N ASP A 311 -16.33 -25.45 -2.71
CA ASP A 311 -16.79 -24.45 -3.67
C ASP A 311 -16.89 -23.06 -2.99
N LYS A 312 -17.49 -23.02 -1.80
CA LYS A 312 -17.57 -21.80 -1.01
C LYS A 312 -16.19 -21.31 -0.57
N ALA A 313 -15.28 -22.22 -0.24
CA ALA A 313 -13.92 -21.87 0.17
C ALA A 313 -13.13 -21.20 -0.96
N LEU A 314 -13.22 -21.72 -2.18
CA LEU A 314 -12.55 -21.16 -3.37
C LEU A 314 -13.11 -19.78 -3.79
N LYS A 315 -14.30 -19.44 -3.34
CA LYS A 315 -15.00 -18.18 -3.62
C LYS A 315 -15.06 -17.24 -2.40
N ALA A 316 -14.38 -17.59 -1.28
CA ALA A 316 -14.53 -16.87 -0.01
C ALA A 316 -13.77 -15.53 0.04
N ILE A 317 -12.74 -15.39 -0.76
CA ILE A 317 -11.85 -14.22 -0.85
C ILE A 317 -11.55 -13.91 -2.32
N PRO A 318 -11.02 -12.73 -2.65
CA PRO A 318 -10.62 -12.40 -4.00
C PRO A 318 -9.63 -13.39 -4.59
N THR A 319 -9.63 -13.48 -5.90
CA THR A 319 -8.76 -14.34 -6.70
C THR A 319 -7.77 -13.51 -7.49
N VAL A 320 -6.50 -13.90 -7.45
CA VAL A 320 -5.45 -13.45 -8.38
C VAL A 320 -5.15 -14.59 -9.34
N SER A 321 -5.20 -14.35 -10.64
CA SER A 321 -4.78 -15.29 -11.68
C SER A 321 -3.53 -14.74 -12.38
N ILE A 322 -2.44 -15.50 -12.35
CA ILE A 322 -1.22 -15.21 -13.09
C ILE A 322 -1.19 -16.10 -14.33
N VAL A 323 -1.10 -15.47 -15.50
CA VAL A 323 -1.00 -16.16 -16.78
C VAL A 323 0.33 -15.78 -17.45
N THR A 324 1.19 -16.77 -17.65
CA THR A 324 2.53 -16.60 -18.22
C THR A 324 2.99 -17.88 -18.90
N ASN A 325 3.97 -17.79 -19.80
CA ASN A 325 4.53 -18.98 -20.44
C ASN A 325 5.04 -19.99 -19.38
N PRO A 326 4.56 -21.23 -19.35
CA PRO A 326 5.01 -22.25 -18.39
C PRO A 326 6.54 -22.42 -18.33
N GLY A 327 7.23 -22.23 -19.45
CA GLY A 327 8.69 -22.27 -19.51
C GLY A 327 9.38 -21.17 -18.71
N TYR A 328 8.75 -20.01 -18.57
CA TYR A 328 9.27 -18.91 -17.75
C TYR A 328 9.24 -19.21 -16.24
N LEU A 329 8.35 -20.10 -15.81
CA LEU A 329 8.30 -20.57 -14.44
C LEU A 329 9.13 -21.83 -14.21
N PHE A 330 8.98 -22.84 -15.09
CA PHE A 330 9.36 -24.21 -14.80
C PHE A 330 10.43 -24.80 -15.72
N SER A 331 11.07 -24.02 -16.62
CA SER A 331 12.22 -24.48 -17.40
C SER A 331 13.44 -24.72 -16.52
N TYR A 332 14.16 -25.84 -16.75
CA TYR A 332 15.44 -26.14 -16.11
C TYR A 332 16.64 -25.43 -16.77
N SER A 333 16.40 -24.52 -17.70
CA SER A 333 17.47 -23.75 -18.35
C SER A 333 18.10 -22.76 -17.35
N ALA A 334 19.42 -22.70 -17.36
CA ALA A 334 20.18 -21.72 -16.58
C ALA A 334 20.24 -20.32 -17.24
N ASN A 335 19.61 -20.16 -18.42
CA ASN A 335 19.58 -18.88 -19.12
C ASN A 335 18.76 -17.84 -18.32
N PRO A 336 19.36 -16.69 -17.91
CA PRO A 336 18.66 -15.69 -17.13
C PRO A 336 17.47 -15.06 -17.84
N ASP A 337 17.40 -15.09 -19.17
CA ASP A 337 16.31 -14.48 -19.96
C ASP A 337 15.14 -15.44 -20.21
N THR A 338 15.41 -16.77 -20.24
CA THR A 338 14.42 -17.79 -20.64
C THR A 338 14.26 -18.94 -19.64
N GLY A 339 15.13 -19.03 -18.63
CA GLY A 339 15.07 -20.07 -17.60
C GLY A 339 13.88 -19.88 -16.65
N GLY A 340 13.44 -20.99 -16.06
CA GLY A 340 12.28 -21.01 -15.16
C GLY A 340 12.61 -20.39 -13.80
N ILE A 341 11.98 -19.26 -13.49
CA ILE A 341 12.23 -18.55 -12.24
C ILE A 341 11.88 -19.40 -11.02
N TYR A 342 10.84 -20.22 -11.10
CA TYR A 342 10.38 -21.05 -9.99
C TYR A 342 11.37 -22.17 -9.63
N ILE A 343 12.08 -22.68 -10.62
CA ILE A 343 13.06 -23.76 -10.46
C ILE A 343 14.44 -23.20 -10.22
N TYR A 344 14.92 -22.34 -11.11
CA TYR A 344 16.33 -21.96 -11.15
C TYR A 344 16.69 -20.97 -10.04
N THR A 345 15.88 -19.95 -9.79
CA THR A 345 16.20 -18.96 -8.74
C THR A 345 15.96 -19.47 -7.31
N GLY A 346 15.24 -20.60 -7.18
CA GLY A 346 15.08 -21.32 -5.92
C GLY A 346 16.26 -22.22 -5.59
N ASP A 347 16.94 -22.78 -6.61
CA ASP A 347 17.90 -23.88 -6.48
C ASP A 347 19.36 -23.47 -6.52
N VAL A 348 19.67 -22.29 -7.05
CA VAL A 348 21.06 -21.88 -7.12
C VAL A 348 21.59 -21.82 -5.69
N ALA A 349 22.51 -22.74 -5.41
CA ALA A 349 23.18 -22.81 -4.11
C ALA A 349 23.57 -21.41 -3.65
N TYR A 350 23.25 -21.10 -2.42
CA TYR A 350 23.65 -19.86 -1.78
C TYR A 350 25.18 -19.82 -1.83
N ASP A 351 25.74 -19.18 -2.83
CA ASP A 351 27.17 -18.96 -2.97
C ASP A 351 27.48 -17.54 -2.51
N ASN A 352 27.97 -17.42 -1.28
CA ASN A 352 28.38 -16.16 -0.69
C ASN A 352 29.44 -15.40 -1.53
N ASN A 353 30.09 -16.09 -2.47
CA ASN A 353 31.14 -15.52 -3.35
C ASN A 353 30.59 -15.09 -4.70
N ASN A 354 29.34 -15.45 -5.03
CA ASN A 354 28.70 -15.05 -6.28
C ASN A 354 27.28 -14.49 -6.03
N PRO A 355 27.17 -13.22 -5.67
CA PRO A 355 25.88 -12.56 -5.42
C PRO A 355 24.93 -12.59 -6.64
N LYS A 356 25.45 -12.84 -7.86
CA LYS A 356 24.62 -13.01 -9.05
C LYS A 356 23.95 -14.40 -9.14
N ALA A 357 24.52 -15.41 -8.48
CA ALA A 357 23.97 -16.75 -8.43
C ALA A 357 23.01 -16.97 -7.26
N THR A 358 23.05 -16.14 -6.22
CA THR A 358 22.47 -16.42 -4.90
C THR A 358 21.19 -15.68 -4.57
N GLY A 359 20.47 -15.16 -5.55
CA GLY A 359 19.16 -14.61 -5.27
C GLY A 359 19.13 -13.44 -4.28
N SER A 360 20.24 -12.73 -4.17
CA SER A 360 20.17 -11.38 -3.63
C SER A 360 19.31 -10.51 -4.53
N ASN A 361 18.80 -9.40 -4.00
CA ASN A 361 18.03 -8.41 -4.75
C ASN A 361 18.69 -7.97 -6.08
N THR A 362 19.96 -8.29 -6.29
CA THR A 362 20.77 -8.04 -7.50
C THR A 362 20.51 -9.03 -8.66
N LEU A 363 19.87 -10.18 -8.45
CA LEU A 363 19.31 -10.98 -9.56
C LEU A 363 18.06 -10.33 -10.17
N GLY A 364 17.70 -9.22 -9.65
CA GLY A 364 16.56 -8.37 -9.87
C GLY A 364 16.00 -8.42 -11.28
N ALA A 365 16.52 -7.62 -12.17
CA ALA A 365 15.90 -7.39 -13.48
C ALA A 365 16.08 -8.55 -14.48
N THR A 366 17.16 -9.33 -14.39
CA THR A 366 17.45 -10.40 -15.37
C THR A 366 16.60 -11.65 -15.20
N TRP A 367 16.02 -11.89 -14.01
CA TRP A 367 15.13 -13.01 -13.74
C TRP A 367 13.66 -12.58 -13.61
N GLU A 368 13.30 -11.48 -14.22
CA GLU A 368 11.93 -11.02 -14.34
C GLU A 368 11.29 -11.59 -15.61
N ARG A 369 10.04 -12.04 -15.53
CA ARG A 369 9.29 -12.63 -16.64
C ARG A 369 8.00 -11.86 -16.89
N PRO A 370 7.63 -11.63 -18.15
CA PRO A 370 6.33 -11.06 -18.47
C PRO A 370 5.20 -11.98 -18.03
N ALA A 371 4.19 -11.41 -17.41
CA ALA A 371 2.98 -12.11 -16.98
C ALA A 371 1.77 -11.20 -17.10
N SER A 372 0.61 -11.78 -17.39
CA SER A 372 -0.69 -11.13 -17.20
C SER A 372 -1.21 -11.46 -15.82
N VAL A 373 -1.67 -10.46 -15.09
CA VAL A 373 -2.26 -10.60 -13.77
C VAL A 373 -3.71 -10.15 -13.82
N GLU A 374 -4.60 -11.01 -13.37
CA GLU A 374 -6.01 -10.73 -13.23
C GLU A 374 -6.40 -10.70 -11.76
N TRP A 375 -7.23 -9.76 -11.40
CA TRP A 375 -7.95 -9.72 -10.14
C TRP A 375 -9.42 -10.02 -10.40
N TYR A 376 -10.04 -10.80 -9.55
CA TYR A 376 -11.46 -11.05 -9.55
C TYR A 376 -11.96 -11.18 -8.12
N ASP A 377 -12.95 -10.34 -7.73
CA ASP A 377 -13.63 -10.46 -6.44
C ASP A 377 -14.98 -11.15 -6.63
N PRO A 378 -15.17 -12.37 -6.07
CA PRO A 378 -16.44 -13.09 -6.19
C PRO A 378 -17.61 -12.41 -5.49
N SER A 379 -17.35 -11.50 -4.53
CA SER A 379 -18.40 -10.87 -3.72
C SER A 379 -19.22 -9.84 -4.50
N ASP A 380 -18.59 -9.13 -5.45
CA ASP A 380 -19.21 -8.07 -6.26
C ASP A 380 -18.94 -8.22 -7.76
N SER A 381 -18.18 -9.24 -8.16
CA SER A 381 -17.76 -9.49 -9.53
C SER A 381 -16.89 -8.38 -10.13
N SER A 382 -16.26 -7.56 -9.28
CA SER A 382 -15.29 -6.58 -9.74
C SER A 382 -13.97 -7.24 -10.14
N GLY A 383 -13.20 -6.58 -10.99
CA GLY A 383 -11.91 -7.11 -11.40
C GLY A 383 -11.22 -6.32 -12.48
N PHE A 384 -9.93 -6.60 -12.65
CA PHE A 384 -9.08 -6.01 -13.68
C PHE A 384 -8.16 -7.06 -14.29
N GLN A 385 -7.47 -6.67 -15.36
CA GLN A 385 -6.29 -7.34 -15.90
C GLN A 385 -5.22 -6.29 -16.14
N ILE A 386 -3.99 -6.61 -15.79
CA ILE A 386 -2.82 -5.78 -16.04
C ILE A 386 -1.61 -6.69 -16.31
N ASP A 387 -0.72 -6.28 -17.22
CA ASP A 387 0.53 -6.97 -17.45
C ASP A 387 1.64 -6.45 -16.54
N CYS A 388 2.52 -7.34 -16.10
CA CYS A 388 3.59 -7.02 -15.17
C CYS A 388 4.85 -7.86 -15.39
N GLY A 389 5.93 -7.47 -14.75
CA GLY A 389 7.10 -8.29 -14.51
C GLY A 389 6.91 -9.17 -13.28
N LEU A 390 7.07 -10.46 -13.44
CA LEU A 390 6.94 -11.47 -12.39
C LEU A 390 8.32 -11.96 -11.94
N ARG A 391 8.61 -11.90 -10.63
CA ARG A 391 9.85 -12.43 -10.02
C ARG A 391 9.54 -13.25 -8.78
N LEU A 392 10.42 -14.19 -8.42
CA LEU A 392 10.37 -14.77 -7.07
C LEU A 392 10.78 -13.73 -6.01
N HIS A 393 10.11 -13.80 -4.87
CA HIS A 393 10.36 -12.98 -3.70
C HIS A 393 10.87 -13.83 -2.52
N GLY A 394 11.64 -13.20 -1.61
CA GLY A 394 12.14 -13.83 -0.38
C GLY A 394 13.57 -14.36 -0.50
N GLY A 395 14.06 -14.91 0.58
CA GLY A 395 15.40 -15.51 0.74
C GLY A 395 15.33 -17.04 0.83
N ASN A 396 15.31 -17.57 2.04
CA ASN A 396 15.25 -19.02 2.29
C ASN A 396 13.95 -19.69 1.81
N SER A 397 12.86 -18.98 1.79
CA SER A 397 11.55 -19.46 1.33
C SER A 397 11.50 -19.80 -0.19
N ARG A 398 12.48 -19.33 -1.00
CA ARG A 398 12.59 -19.66 -2.42
C ARG A 398 13.23 -21.02 -2.68
N LYS A 399 13.81 -21.63 -1.69
CA LYS A 399 14.52 -22.90 -1.83
C LYS A 399 13.52 -24.04 -1.71
N SER A 400 13.37 -24.83 -2.78
CA SER A 400 12.38 -25.91 -2.84
C SER A 400 12.56 -26.98 -1.75
N TYR A 401 13.75 -27.10 -1.18
CA TYR A 401 13.99 -27.99 -0.05
C TYR A 401 13.56 -27.40 1.31
N ASN A 402 13.21 -26.11 1.36
CA ASN A 402 12.67 -25.47 2.54
C ASN A 402 11.14 -25.29 2.45
N SER A 403 10.65 -24.90 1.28
CA SER A 403 9.22 -24.76 0.99
C SER A 403 8.96 -24.97 -0.49
N PRO A 404 7.92 -25.73 -0.89
CA PRO A 404 7.52 -25.90 -2.28
C PRO A 404 6.79 -24.69 -2.86
N LYS A 405 6.20 -23.86 -2.02
CA LYS A 405 5.36 -22.71 -2.36
C LYS A 405 6.15 -21.42 -2.21
N HIS A 406 6.26 -20.65 -3.30
CA HIS A 406 7.10 -19.48 -3.36
C HIS A 406 6.28 -18.17 -3.41
N SER A 407 6.83 -17.13 -2.85
CA SER A 407 6.30 -15.77 -2.95
C SER A 407 6.75 -15.12 -4.26
N PHE A 408 5.94 -14.17 -4.77
CA PHE A 408 6.21 -13.45 -6.00
C PHE A 408 6.21 -11.94 -5.78
N THR A 409 7.04 -11.23 -6.55
CA THR A 409 6.92 -9.79 -6.74
C THR A 409 6.25 -9.55 -8.10
N LEU A 410 5.22 -8.71 -8.10
CA LEU A 410 4.56 -8.17 -9.28
C LEU A 410 5.10 -6.75 -9.47
N SER A 411 5.75 -6.47 -10.60
CA SER A 411 6.33 -5.15 -10.90
C SER A 411 5.62 -4.56 -12.11
N PHE A 412 4.87 -3.48 -11.89
CA PHE A 412 4.17 -2.77 -12.96
C PHE A 412 5.13 -1.79 -13.62
N ARG A 413 5.40 -1.98 -14.89
CA ARG A 413 6.37 -1.19 -15.66
C ARG A 413 5.89 -0.97 -17.07
N SER A 414 6.22 0.18 -17.63
CA SER A 414 5.84 0.57 -18.99
C SER A 414 6.27 -0.43 -20.08
N GLN A 415 7.35 -1.20 -19.85
CA GLN A 415 7.77 -2.25 -20.79
C GLN A 415 6.78 -3.42 -20.92
N TYR A 416 5.87 -3.59 -19.95
CA TYR A 416 4.82 -4.62 -19.95
C TYR A 416 3.44 -4.04 -20.28
N GLY A 417 3.27 -2.73 -20.26
CA GLY A 417 2.00 -2.04 -20.48
C GLY A 417 1.88 -0.81 -19.60
N PHE A 418 0.96 -0.84 -18.64
CA PHE A 418 0.81 0.25 -17.69
C PHE A 418 1.92 0.25 -16.63
N SER A 419 2.46 1.43 -16.34
CA SER A 419 3.57 1.60 -15.38
C SER A 419 3.14 1.52 -13.92
N LYS A 420 1.83 1.55 -13.64
CA LYS A 420 1.26 1.42 -12.30
C LYS A 420 -0.08 0.70 -12.36
N LEU A 421 -0.40 -0.04 -11.32
CA LEU A 421 -1.75 -0.51 -11.05
C LEU A 421 -2.51 0.59 -10.31
N ASN A 422 -3.66 1.00 -10.82
CA ASN A 422 -4.59 1.91 -10.15
C ASN A 422 -5.84 1.11 -9.78
N TYR A 423 -5.99 0.76 -8.52
CA TYR A 423 -7.13 0.00 -8.03
C TYR A 423 -7.21 0.05 -6.50
N ASP A 424 -8.40 0.20 -5.93
CA ASP A 424 -8.64 0.07 -4.49
C ASP A 424 -8.56 -1.42 -4.10
N LEU A 425 -7.36 -1.84 -3.68
CA LEU A 425 -7.08 -3.25 -3.35
C LEU A 425 -7.39 -3.60 -1.90
N PHE A 426 -7.18 -2.65 -0.97
CA PHE A 426 -7.19 -2.89 0.45
C PHE A 426 -8.42 -2.29 1.11
N ASP A 427 -9.03 -3.00 2.07
CA ASP A 427 -10.21 -2.54 2.80
C ASP A 427 -9.85 -1.50 3.88
N ASP A 428 -8.86 -0.64 3.60
CA ASP A 428 -8.40 0.42 4.49
C ASP A 428 -8.34 1.75 3.73
N LYS A 429 -9.14 2.71 4.16
CA LYS A 429 -9.18 4.06 3.55
C LYS A 429 -7.86 4.83 3.64
N LYS A 430 -6.90 4.36 4.44
CA LYS A 430 -5.56 4.93 4.54
C LYS A 430 -4.58 4.30 3.54
N ALA A 431 -4.96 3.19 2.92
CA ALA A 431 -4.16 2.57 1.87
C ALA A 431 -4.21 3.41 0.60
N VAL A 432 -3.10 3.45 -0.12
CA VAL A 432 -3.05 4.06 -1.45
C VAL A 432 -3.71 3.16 -2.49
N GLU A 433 -4.18 3.76 -3.59
CA GLU A 433 -4.82 3.06 -4.70
C GLU A 433 -3.88 2.90 -5.92
N ARG A 434 -2.62 3.33 -5.81
CA ARG A 434 -1.65 3.32 -6.91
C ARG A 434 -0.38 2.58 -6.51
N PHE A 435 -0.04 1.53 -7.28
CA PHE A 435 1.05 0.63 -6.95
C PHE A 435 2.02 0.45 -8.12
N ASP A 436 3.31 0.55 -7.83
CA ASP A 436 4.39 0.19 -8.76
C ASP A 436 4.83 -1.26 -8.61
N ASP A 437 4.80 -1.76 -7.39
CA ASP A 437 5.17 -3.13 -7.04
C ASP A 437 4.24 -3.66 -5.95
N LEU A 438 3.87 -4.92 -6.05
CA LEU A 438 3.16 -5.68 -5.01
C LEU A 438 3.89 -7.00 -4.75
N VAL A 439 3.64 -7.60 -3.58
CA VAL A 439 4.19 -8.90 -3.21
C VAL A 439 3.05 -9.87 -2.92
N LEU A 440 3.04 -11.01 -3.60
CA LEU A 440 2.23 -12.17 -3.26
C LEU A 440 3.03 -13.04 -2.29
N ARG A 441 2.69 -13.01 -1.02
CA ARG A 441 3.37 -13.76 0.05
C ARG A 441 2.75 -15.13 0.22
N ALA A 442 3.58 -16.17 0.13
CA ALA A 442 3.14 -17.57 0.24
C ALA A 442 2.96 -18.04 1.70
N GLY A 443 3.56 -17.30 2.67
CA GLY A 443 3.82 -17.80 4.01
C GLY A 443 4.97 -18.82 4.03
N TYR A 444 5.85 -18.73 5.03
CA TYR A 444 6.99 -19.65 5.14
C TYR A 444 7.14 -20.18 6.56
N ASN A 445 7.52 -19.33 7.52
CA ASN A 445 7.54 -19.71 8.92
C ASN A 445 6.12 -19.88 9.44
N PHE A 446 5.89 -20.90 10.27
CA PHE A 446 4.54 -21.21 10.77
C PHE A 446 3.48 -21.30 9.65
N SER A 447 3.87 -21.93 8.55
CA SER A 447 2.99 -22.39 7.47
C SER A 447 2.95 -23.93 7.46
N TRP A 448 1.98 -24.50 6.79
CA TRP A 448 1.89 -25.96 6.62
C TRP A 448 2.97 -26.54 5.71
N LEU A 449 3.84 -25.69 5.17
CA LEU A 449 4.80 -26.00 4.12
C LEU A 449 6.27 -25.87 4.53
N LYS A 450 6.58 -25.53 5.77
CA LYS A 450 7.97 -25.46 6.24
C LYS A 450 8.56 -26.83 6.47
N ILE A 451 9.22 -27.39 5.47
CA ILE A 451 9.73 -28.77 5.47
C ILE A 451 10.68 -29.06 6.65
N GLN A 452 11.60 -28.16 6.98
CA GLN A 452 12.57 -28.33 8.06
C GLN A 452 12.00 -28.09 9.47
N GLY A 453 10.77 -27.58 9.57
CA GLY A 453 10.15 -27.25 10.86
C GLY A 453 9.46 -28.43 11.53
N GLY A 454 9.05 -29.41 10.76
CA GLY A 454 8.28 -30.55 11.22
C GLY A 454 6.94 -30.15 11.86
N TYR A 455 6.29 -31.09 12.52
CA TYR A 455 4.97 -30.91 13.15
C TYR A 455 4.92 -29.71 14.12
N THR A 456 5.98 -29.45 14.86
CA THR A 456 6.01 -28.40 15.89
C THR A 456 5.88 -26.99 15.33
N THR A 457 6.21 -26.77 14.05
CA THR A 457 6.05 -25.47 13.38
C THR A 457 4.88 -25.44 12.39
N CYS A 458 4.54 -26.57 11.79
CA CYS A 458 3.44 -26.65 10.83
C CYS A 458 2.07 -26.71 11.52
N ALA A 459 1.91 -27.56 12.57
CA ALA A 459 0.63 -27.72 13.24
C ALA A 459 0.05 -26.42 13.85
N PRO A 460 0.83 -25.51 14.46
CA PRO A 460 0.32 -24.23 14.96
C PRO A 460 0.27 -23.11 13.91
N ALA A 461 0.46 -23.42 12.64
CA ALA A 461 0.45 -22.40 11.57
C ALA A 461 -0.87 -21.64 11.50
N GLN A 462 -0.77 -20.32 11.35
CA GLN A 462 -1.94 -19.43 11.28
C GLN A 462 -1.91 -18.48 10.08
N TYR A 463 -0.77 -18.33 9.41
CA TYR A 463 -0.58 -17.38 8.29
C TYR A 463 -0.84 -15.90 8.65
N LEU A 464 -1.28 -15.60 9.89
CA LEU A 464 -1.74 -14.29 10.33
C LEU A 464 -0.72 -13.51 11.18
N ASN A 465 0.39 -14.12 11.59
CA ASN A 465 1.31 -13.48 12.55
C ASN A 465 1.92 -12.19 12.00
N ASP A 466 2.43 -12.20 10.76
CA ASP A 466 2.97 -11.00 10.11
C ASP A 466 1.87 -9.99 9.75
N PRO A 467 0.75 -10.35 9.13
CA PRO A 467 -0.39 -9.44 8.95
C PRO A 467 -0.86 -8.79 10.25
N PHE A 468 -0.90 -9.53 11.35
CA PHE A 468 -1.26 -9.00 12.67
C PHE A 468 -0.25 -7.96 13.18
N ALA A 469 1.05 -8.22 13.02
CA ALA A 469 2.11 -7.29 13.43
C ALA A 469 2.02 -5.97 12.64
N ARG A 470 1.86 -6.04 11.32
CA ARG A 470 1.72 -4.86 10.44
C ARG A 470 0.44 -4.08 10.73
N GLN A 471 -0.70 -4.75 10.87
CA GLN A 471 -1.96 -4.09 11.24
C GLN A 471 -1.87 -3.45 12.64
N THR A 472 -1.11 -4.06 13.56
CA THR A 472 -0.87 -3.47 14.88
C THR A 472 -0.12 -2.14 14.77
N LEU A 473 0.93 -2.07 13.93
CA LEU A 473 1.64 -0.81 13.69
C LEU A 473 0.76 0.26 13.04
N LEU A 474 -0.06 -0.12 12.04
CA LEU A 474 -1.04 0.78 11.43
C LEU A 474 -2.04 1.34 12.45
N ASP A 475 -2.55 0.50 13.36
CA ASP A 475 -3.45 0.92 14.43
C ASP A 475 -2.74 1.79 15.48
N MET A 476 -1.42 1.65 15.65
CA MET A 476 -0.59 2.52 16.48
C MET A 476 -0.25 3.86 15.80
N GLY A 477 -0.56 4.01 14.52
CA GLY A 477 -0.30 5.21 13.72
C GLY A 477 1.08 5.24 13.07
N ALA A 478 1.79 4.11 13.02
CA ALA A 478 3.09 3.97 12.37
C ALA A 478 2.93 3.46 10.93
N PRO A 479 3.85 3.80 10.01
CA PRO A 479 3.82 3.27 8.65
C PRO A 479 4.07 1.75 8.66
N ALA A 480 3.20 1.01 7.97
CA ALA A 480 3.39 -0.41 7.70
C ALA A 480 2.65 -0.80 6.42
N SER A 481 3.10 -1.86 5.74
CA SER A 481 2.47 -2.29 4.49
C SER A 481 1.08 -2.90 4.75
N HIS A 482 0.11 -2.49 3.93
CA HIS A 482 -1.22 -3.10 3.88
C HIS A 482 -1.15 -4.46 3.20
N GLY A 483 -2.13 -5.31 3.45
CA GLY A 483 -2.22 -6.63 2.84
C GLY A 483 -3.64 -7.17 2.83
N LYS A 484 -3.92 -8.04 1.84
CA LYS A 484 -5.20 -8.72 1.67
C LYS A 484 -4.96 -10.14 1.21
N PHE A 485 -5.67 -11.11 1.82
CA PHE A 485 -5.58 -12.50 1.41
C PHE A 485 -6.32 -12.75 0.10
N VAL A 486 -5.74 -13.59 -0.74
CA VAL A 486 -6.25 -13.95 -2.07
C VAL A 486 -6.06 -15.44 -2.34
N HIS A 487 -6.89 -16.01 -3.17
CA HIS A 487 -6.59 -17.28 -3.84
C HIS A 487 -5.72 -17.02 -5.06
N LEU A 488 -4.61 -17.73 -5.19
CA LEU A 488 -3.73 -17.65 -6.36
C LEU A 488 -4.02 -18.79 -7.32
N TYR A 489 -4.15 -18.45 -8.59
CA TYR A 489 -4.11 -19.39 -9.73
C TYR A 489 -2.90 -19.07 -10.60
N ILE A 490 -2.23 -20.10 -11.12
CA ILE A 490 -1.12 -19.97 -12.07
C ILE A 490 -1.50 -20.78 -13.31
N ASN A 491 -1.68 -20.10 -14.44
CA ASN A 491 -2.15 -20.69 -15.69
C ASN A 491 -3.39 -21.59 -15.51
N GLY A 492 -4.33 -21.17 -14.67
CA GLY A 492 -5.55 -21.91 -14.36
C GLY A 492 -5.40 -23.02 -13.32
N LEU A 493 -4.18 -23.36 -12.86
CA LEU A 493 -3.97 -24.25 -11.74
C LEU A 493 -4.13 -23.50 -10.41
N TYR A 494 -4.95 -24.01 -9.52
CA TYR A 494 -5.08 -23.46 -8.16
C TYR A 494 -3.76 -23.65 -7.41
N TRP A 495 -3.23 -22.57 -6.86
CA TRP A 495 -1.91 -22.53 -6.22
C TRP A 495 -1.97 -22.32 -4.71
N GLY A 496 -3.16 -22.05 -4.16
CA GLY A 496 -3.39 -21.95 -2.72
C GLY A 496 -3.68 -20.52 -2.25
N LEU A 497 -3.65 -20.36 -0.93
CA LEU A 497 -3.88 -19.09 -0.22
C LEU A 497 -2.61 -18.24 -0.21
N TYR A 498 -2.71 -16.98 -0.64
CA TYR A 498 -1.62 -16.00 -0.62
C TYR A 498 -2.06 -14.73 0.08
N GLU A 499 -1.11 -13.95 0.57
CA GLU A 499 -1.33 -12.57 0.96
C GLU A 499 -0.75 -11.64 -0.10
N LEU A 500 -1.59 -10.82 -0.71
CA LEU A 500 -1.14 -9.70 -1.56
C LEU A 500 -0.84 -8.51 -0.65
N SER A 501 0.39 -8.01 -0.66
CA SER A 501 0.84 -6.91 0.19
C SER A 501 1.67 -5.88 -0.58
N GLU A 502 1.74 -4.66 -0.05
CA GLU A 502 2.63 -3.64 -0.55
C GLU A 502 4.09 -4.01 -0.34
N LYS A 503 4.94 -3.55 -1.24
CA LYS A 503 6.38 -3.74 -1.15
C LYS A 503 7.03 -2.52 -0.51
N ILE A 504 7.76 -2.72 0.58
CA ILE A 504 8.51 -1.65 1.23
C ILE A 504 9.71 -1.26 0.37
N ASN A 505 9.68 -0.05 -0.19
CA ASN A 505 10.71 0.57 -1.02
C ASN A 505 10.54 2.10 -0.99
N LYS A 506 11.29 2.84 -1.79
CA LYS A 506 11.20 4.30 -1.86
C LYS A 506 9.83 4.82 -2.33
N LYS A 507 9.09 4.04 -3.15
CA LYS A 507 7.76 4.43 -3.64
C LYS A 507 6.69 4.24 -2.56
N PHE A 508 6.82 3.21 -1.73
CA PHE A 508 6.04 3.06 -0.51
C PHE A 508 6.27 4.24 0.44
N ALA A 509 7.55 4.63 0.62
CA ALA A 509 7.90 5.76 1.47
C ALA A 509 7.28 7.08 0.96
N GLU A 510 7.39 7.37 -0.34
CA GLU A 510 6.72 8.53 -0.99
C GLU A 510 5.21 8.52 -0.75
N ALA A 511 4.57 7.38 -0.93
CA ALA A 511 3.11 7.24 -0.85
C ALA A 511 2.54 7.51 0.57
N TYR A 512 3.29 7.16 1.63
CA TYR A 512 2.82 7.27 3.01
C TYR A 512 3.49 8.36 3.85
N LEU A 513 4.68 8.82 3.46
CA LEU A 513 5.45 9.82 4.18
C LEU A 513 5.60 11.13 3.38
N GLY A 514 5.11 11.17 2.14
CA GLY A 514 5.16 12.35 1.26
C GLY A 514 6.53 12.58 0.62
N GLY A 515 6.72 13.74 -0.03
CA GLY A 515 7.95 14.09 -0.74
C GLY A 515 8.15 13.29 -2.04
N GLU A 516 9.39 13.25 -2.54
CA GLU A 516 9.74 12.55 -3.78
C GLU A 516 10.43 11.21 -3.48
N ASN A 517 10.09 10.14 -4.21
CA ASN A 517 10.70 8.81 -3.99
C ASN A 517 12.23 8.82 -4.16
N ALA A 518 12.77 9.69 -5.01
CA ALA A 518 14.21 9.84 -5.22
C ALA A 518 14.96 10.27 -3.95
N ASP A 519 14.27 10.88 -2.99
CA ASP A 519 14.87 11.44 -1.77
C ASP A 519 14.93 10.47 -0.60
N TYR A 520 14.38 9.26 -0.75
CA TYR A 520 14.34 8.30 0.33
C TYR A 520 15.56 7.39 0.42
N ASP A 521 16.03 7.17 1.66
CA ASP A 521 16.85 6.05 2.06
C ASP A 521 15.94 4.95 2.63
N VAL A 522 16.00 3.76 2.05
CA VAL A 522 15.28 2.57 2.50
C VAL A 522 16.29 1.47 2.79
N LEU A 523 16.31 1.00 4.01
CA LEU A 523 17.27 0.03 4.52
C LEU A 523 16.55 -1.14 5.18
N ASN A 524 17.15 -2.32 5.12
CA ASN A 524 16.68 -3.50 5.85
C ASN A 524 17.79 -4.12 6.71
N ASP A 525 17.46 -5.19 7.41
CA ASP A 525 18.31 -5.92 8.35
C ASP A 525 19.60 -6.50 7.74
N ASP A 526 19.66 -6.73 6.44
CA ASP A 526 20.88 -7.18 5.75
C ASP A 526 21.97 -6.10 5.68
N ILE A 527 21.71 -4.90 6.22
CA ILE A 527 22.65 -3.77 6.15
C ILE A 527 23.92 -4.05 6.97
N ASP A 528 24.99 -4.38 6.28
CA ASP A 528 26.33 -4.59 6.82
C ASP A 528 27.29 -3.50 6.33
N THR A 529 28.03 -2.90 7.26
CA THR A 529 29.03 -1.88 6.94
C THR A 529 30.17 -2.41 6.06
N SER A 530 30.44 -3.70 6.09
CA SER A 530 31.44 -4.36 5.22
C SER A 530 30.87 -4.70 3.82
N LYS A 531 29.55 -4.78 3.69
CA LYS A 531 28.81 -5.06 2.45
C LYS A 531 27.55 -4.20 2.36
N PRO A 532 27.68 -2.88 2.28
CA PRO A 532 26.54 -1.96 2.37
C PRO A 532 25.51 -2.15 1.26
N ALA A 533 25.86 -2.83 0.17
CA ALA A 533 24.94 -3.11 -0.92
C ALA A 533 23.90 -4.23 -0.58
N LEU A 534 24.06 -4.97 0.50
CA LEU A 534 23.14 -6.06 0.83
C LEU A 534 21.85 -5.55 1.48
N GLY A 535 21.94 -4.62 2.41
CA GLY A 535 20.76 -4.09 3.13
C GLY A 535 20.30 -2.72 2.65
N LEU A 536 20.93 -2.14 1.62
CA LEU A 536 20.46 -0.93 0.97
C LEU A 536 19.42 -1.29 -0.09
N VAL A 537 18.15 -1.00 0.21
CA VAL A 537 17.04 -1.22 -0.72
C VAL A 537 16.96 -0.08 -1.73
N ASP A 538 16.99 1.17 -1.23
CA ASP A 538 17.01 2.40 -2.04
C ASP A 538 17.83 3.50 -1.36
N GLY A 539 18.30 4.49 -2.14
CA GLY A 539 19.00 5.66 -1.62
C GLY A 539 20.48 5.42 -1.29
N ASN A 540 20.90 5.81 -0.09
CA ASN A 540 22.29 5.66 0.38
C ASN A 540 22.40 5.39 1.90
N THR A 541 23.61 5.12 2.38
CA THR A 541 23.85 4.73 3.78
C THR A 541 24.42 5.85 4.66
N ALA A 542 24.45 7.10 4.21
CA ALA A 542 25.10 8.18 4.95
C ALA A 542 24.44 8.44 6.32
N ALA A 543 23.11 8.57 6.33
CA ALA A 543 22.34 8.76 7.56
C ALA A 543 22.42 7.53 8.48
N TRP A 544 22.37 6.31 7.91
CA TRP A 544 22.58 5.06 8.64
C TRP A 544 23.94 5.02 9.35
N ASN A 545 25.02 5.36 8.66
CA ASN A 545 26.35 5.37 9.25
C ASN A 545 26.45 6.37 10.41
N SER A 546 25.80 7.54 10.29
CA SER A 546 25.70 8.53 11.36
C SER A 546 24.88 8.00 12.54
N LEU A 547 23.72 7.40 12.28
CA LEU A 547 22.88 6.78 13.31
C LEU A 547 23.63 5.71 14.07
N LYS A 548 24.31 4.81 13.37
CA LYS A 548 25.11 3.74 13.97
C LYS A 548 26.29 4.26 14.80
N ALA A 549 26.99 5.28 14.32
CA ALA A 549 28.11 5.90 15.05
C ALA A 549 27.63 6.57 16.34
N LEU A 550 26.58 7.39 16.27
CA LEU A 550 26.05 8.09 17.44
C LEU A 550 25.37 7.14 18.44
N SER A 551 24.73 6.07 17.97
CA SER A 551 24.11 5.06 18.84
C SER A 551 25.09 4.35 19.77
N ALA A 552 26.40 4.38 19.46
CA ALA A 552 27.44 3.83 20.32
C ALA A 552 27.82 4.74 21.51
N ASN A 553 27.34 5.99 21.54
CA ASN A 553 27.59 6.92 22.63
C ASN A 553 26.90 6.45 23.92
N SER A 554 27.38 6.95 25.06
CA SER A 554 26.83 6.57 26.38
C SER A 554 25.40 7.00 26.62
N ASP A 555 24.97 8.12 26.02
CA ASP A 555 23.60 8.64 25.99
C ASP A 555 23.35 9.32 24.63
N PRO A 556 22.88 8.57 23.62
CA PRO A 556 22.74 9.09 22.27
C PRO A 556 21.44 9.88 22.03
N TYR A 557 20.53 9.96 22.99
CA TYR A 557 19.17 10.46 22.80
C TYR A 557 19.13 11.85 22.16
N ASN A 558 19.80 12.84 22.80
CA ASN A 558 19.75 14.23 22.31
C ASN A 558 20.45 14.39 20.95
N GLU A 559 21.54 13.68 20.71
CA GLU A 559 22.29 13.75 19.45
C GLU A 559 21.49 13.17 18.30
N LEU A 560 20.79 12.05 18.51
CA LEU A 560 19.94 11.45 17.49
C LEU A 560 18.74 12.32 17.15
N MET A 561 18.12 12.95 18.15
CA MET A 561 17.02 13.91 17.96
C MET A 561 17.47 15.14 17.19
N THR A 562 18.56 15.79 17.64
CA THR A 562 19.07 17.04 17.04
C THR A 562 19.51 16.87 15.60
N ASN A 563 20.02 15.67 15.24
CA ASN A 563 20.47 15.37 13.87
C ASN A 563 19.39 14.73 13.00
N HIS A 564 18.14 14.64 13.48
CA HIS A 564 17.02 14.04 12.76
C HIS A 564 17.37 12.65 12.18
N LEU A 565 17.94 11.77 13.05
CA LEU A 565 18.38 10.44 12.64
C LEU A 565 17.41 9.33 13.03
N LEU A 566 16.51 9.58 14.00
CA LEU A 566 15.57 8.57 14.47
C LEU A 566 14.28 9.21 14.95
N ASP A 567 13.13 8.80 14.39
CA ASP A 567 11.84 9.10 15.01
C ASP A 567 11.69 8.25 16.27
N MET A 568 11.87 8.90 17.42
CA MET A 568 11.83 8.24 18.73
C MET A 568 10.46 7.66 19.04
N THR A 569 9.38 8.32 18.59
CA THR A 569 8.01 7.88 18.83
C THR A 569 7.71 6.61 18.03
N ASN A 570 7.98 6.66 16.73
CA ASN A 570 7.84 5.50 15.86
C ASN A 570 8.71 4.33 16.36
N PHE A 571 9.97 4.60 16.74
CA PHE A 571 10.88 3.57 17.22
C PHE A 571 10.36 2.89 18.51
N VAL A 572 9.82 3.67 19.45
CA VAL A 572 9.23 3.10 20.68
C VAL A 572 8.00 2.24 20.34
N ASP A 573 7.12 2.71 19.46
CA ASP A 573 5.94 1.96 19.04
C ASP A 573 6.33 0.64 18.36
N TYR A 574 7.32 0.69 17.47
CA TYR A 574 7.88 -0.48 16.82
C TYR A 574 8.43 -1.50 17.84
N MET A 575 9.16 -1.02 18.86
CA MET A 575 9.69 -1.88 19.91
C MET A 575 8.58 -2.48 20.77
N LEU A 576 7.58 -1.69 21.19
CA LEU A 576 6.44 -2.16 21.99
C LEU A 576 5.63 -3.22 21.26
N MET A 577 5.40 -3.04 19.96
CA MET A 577 4.73 -4.04 19.12
C MET A 577 5.52 -5.35 19.10
N ASN A 578 6.84 -5.32 18.85
CA ASN A 578 7.67 -6.53 18.83
C ASN A 578 7.75 -7.23 20.19
N PHE A 579 7.79 -6.48 21.29
CA PHE A 579 7.71 -7.04 22.64
C PHE A 579 6.35 -7.73 22.87
N TYR A 580 5.27 -7.10 22.40
CA TYR A 580 3.91 -7.63 22.54
C TYR A 580 3.73 -8.94 21.78
N ILE A 581 4.11 -9.00 20.51
CA ILE A 581 3.94 -10.21 19.71
C ILE A 581 4.94 -11.33 20.09
N GLY A 582 5.98 -11.01 20.86
CA GLY A 582 7.01 -11.97 21.26
C GLY A 582 7.78 -12.52 20.05
N ASN A 583 8.18 -11.64 19.09
CA ASN A 583 8.87 -12.06 17.88
C ASN A 583 10.20 -12.74 18.20
N THR A 584 10.42 -13.94 17.68
CA THR A 584 11.62 -14.77 17.96
C THR A 584 12.64 -14.76 16.82
N ASP A 585 12.24 -14.37 15.60
CA ASP A 585 13.13 -14.20 14.45
C ASP A 585 13.37 -12.71 14.17
N TRP A 586 13.67 -11.97 15.22
CA TRP A 586 13.86 -10.54 15.28
C TRP A 586 14.93 -10.32 16.36
N ASP A 587 15.70 -9.41 16.28
CA ASP A 587 16.05 -8.13 15.79
C ASP A 587 17.36 -8.11 14.96
N LYS A 588 17.92 -9.29 14.74
CA LYS A 588 19.01 -9.47 13.78
C LYS A 588 18.52 -9.51 12.35
N ASN A 589 17.23 -9.87 12.17
CA ASN A 589 16.52 -9.99 10.90
C ASN A 589 15.18 -9.22 10.96
N ASN A 590 14.53 -9.08 9.81
CA ASN A 590 13.11 -8.80 9.69
C ASN A 590 12.68 -7.40 10.18
N TRP A 591 13.41 -6.36 9.76
CA TRP A 591 13.03 -4.96 9.95
C TRP A 591 13.43 -4.09 8.75
N PHE A 592 12.71 -2.99 8.58
CA PHE A 592 13.02 -1.94 7.61
C PHE A 592 13.09 -0.59 8.30
N MET A 593 13.83 0.34 7.68
CA MET A 593 13.88 1.75 8.04
C MET A 593 13.72 2.62 6.80
N LEU A 594 12.98 3.71 6.96
CA LEU A 594 12.65 4.68 5.91
C LEU A 594 13.06 6.08 6.40
N ARG A 595 13.68 6.90 5.53
CA ARG A 595 14.01 8.30 5.87
C ARG A 595 14.07 9.15 4.61
N ASN A 596 13.41 10.29 4.60
CA ASN A 596 13.62 11.31 3.59
C ASN A 596 14.94 12.04 3.85
N ARG A 597 15.78 12.22 2.82
CA ARG A 597 17.08 12.91 2.92
C ARG A 597 16.96 14.43 2.92
N ILE A 598 15.97 14.95 2.20
CA ILE A 598 15.76 16.41 2.01
C ILE A 598 14.93 16.97 3.16
N GLU A 599 13.80 16.30 3.48
CA GLU A 599 12.91 16.65 4.57
C GLU A 599 12.89 15.51 5.60
N PRO A 600 13.95 15.39 6.43
CA PRO A 600 14.14 14.21 7.28
C PRO A 600 13.12 14.08 8.41
N GLY A 601 12.22 15.05 8.60
CA GLY A 601 11.24 15.03 9.68
C GLY A 601 11.91 14.78 11.04
N ASN A 602 11.47 13.71 11.72
CA ASN A 602 12.09 13.27 12.98
C ASN A 602 13.25 12.28 12.77
N GLY A 603 13.46 11.77 11.56
CA GLY A 603 14.52 10.82 11.25
C GLY A 603 14.02 9.53 10.61
N PHE A 604 14.71 8.41 10.87
CA PHE A 604 14.28 7.09 10.40
C PHE A 604 13.03 6.61 11.11
N ASP A 605 12.05 6.16 10.32
CA ASP A 605 10.91 5.37 10.76
C ASP A 605 11.21 3.88 10.61
N PHE A 606 10.98 3.10 11.67
CA PHE A 606 11.02 1.64 11.62
C PHE A 606 9.67 1.08 11.20
N THR A 607 9.69 0.01 10.42
CA THR A 607 8.48 -0.75 10.08
C THR A 607 8.73 -2.26 10.12
N SER A 608 7.65 -3.03 10.32
CA SER A 608 7.70 -4.49 10.46
C SER A 608 7.66 -5.18 9.10
N TRP A 609 8.43 -6.25 9.00
CA TRP A 609 8.42 -7.19 7.90
C TRP A 609 8.75 -8.58 8.41
N ASP A 610 8.05 -9.60 7.92
CA ASP A 610 8.35 -11.01 8.17
C ASP A 610 8.27 -11.44 9.65
N ALA A 611 7.31 -10.87 10.40
CA ALA A 611 7.07 -11.19 11.81
C ALA A 611 6.34 -12.54 12.02
N GLU A 612 6.56 -13.50 11.11
CA GLU A 612 5.87 -14.81 11.12
C GLU A 612 6.13 -15.61 12.39
N THR A 613 7.34 -15.52 13.00
CA THR A 613 7.74 -16.30 14.19
C THR A 613 7.35 -15.58 15.49
N SER A 614 6.08 -15.23 15.60
CA SER A 614 5.52 -14.51 16.75
C SER A 614 4.27 -15.22 17.30
N LEU A 615 3.66 -14.67 18.35
CA LEU A 615 2.45 -15.15 19.00
C LEU A 615 2.55 -16.62 19.50
N THR A 616 3.74 -17.09 19.85
CA THR A 616 3.97 -18.52 20.21
C THR A 616 3.85 -18.78 21.69
N ASP A 617 4.56 -18.05 22.54
CA ASP A 617 4.59 -18.19 23.99
C ASP A 617 4.09 -16.91 24.66
N VAL A 618 2.97 -17.00 25.37
CA VAL A 618 2.36 -15.87 26.05
C VAL A 618 3.25 -15.24 27.12
N SER A 619 4.15 -16.02 27.73
CA SER A 619 5.04 -15.57 28.81
C SER A 619 6.37 -14.98 28.32
N LEU A 620 6.68 -15.10 27.03
CA LEU A 620 7.97 -14.74 26.47
C LEU A 620 8.32 -13.26 26.77
N ASP A 621 9.49 -13.04 27.40
CA ASP A 621 10.04 -11.71 27.69
C ASP A 621 11.10 -11.33 26.66
N LYS A 622 10.83 -10.26 25.91
CA LYS A 622 11.73 -9.67 24.92
C LYS A 622 12.22 -8.27 25.31
N VAL A 623 11.73 -7.69 26.43
CA VAL A 623 12.01 -6.30 26.84
C VAL A 623 13.49 -6.04 27.13
N ASN A 624 14.19 -7.04 27.67
CA ASN A 624 15.60 -6.95 28.00
C ASN A 624 16.54 -7.65 26.99
N GLN A 625 16.00 -8.06 25.82
CA GLN A 625 16.83 -8.64 24.76
C GLN A 625 17.80 -7.59 24.21
N VAL A 626 19.04 -8.01 23.99
CA VAL A 626 20.08 -7.23 23.31
C VAL A 626 20.80 -8.16 22.36
N SER A 627 20.41 -8.17 21.09
CA SER A 627 20.93 -9.13 20.10
C SER A 627 21.22 -8.55 18.72
N GLY A 628 20.38 -7.65 18.24
CA GLY A 628 20.52 -6.95 16.97
C GLY A 628 20.57 -5.44 17.15
N PHE A 629 20.48 -4.68 16.03
CA PHE A 629 20.57 -3.22 16.07
C PHE A 629 19.42 -2.58 16.84
N PRO A 630 18.12 -2.91 16.60
CA PRO A 630 17.01 -2.27 17.30
C PRO A 630 17.07 -2.43 18.82
N THR A 631 17.30 -3.66 19.33
CA THR A 631 17.35 -3.89 20.78
C THR A 631 18.61 -3.32 21.43
N THR A 632 19.73 -3.27 20.70
CA THR A 632 20.97 -2.62 21.18
C THR A 632 20.75 -1.12 21.33
N LEU A 633 20.16 -0.46 20.32
CA LEU A 633 19.80 0.95 20.35
C LEU A 633 18.83 1.27 21.50
N PHE A 634 17.76 0.48 21.64
CA PHE A 634 16.80 0.62 22.75
C PHE A 634 17.48 0.51 24.11
N SER A 635 18.42 -0.45 24.27
CA SER A 635 19.20 -0.62 25.50
C SER A 635 20.13 0.56 25.81
N GLN A 636 20.65 1.27 24.82
CA GLN A 636 21.42 2.51 25.02
C GLN A 636 20.51 3.67 25.42
N LEU A 637 19.42 3.86 24.70
CA LEU A 637 18.47 4.95 24.91
C LEU A 637 17.77 4.88 26.29
N LYS A 638 17.52 3.67 26.83
CA LYS A 638 16.87 3.52 28.14
C LYS A 638 17.66 4.13 29.32
N LYS A 639 18.89 4.54 29.14
CA LYS A 639 19.67 5.28 30.14
C LYS A 639 19.19 6.74 30.30
N ASN A 640 18.58 7.29 29.24
CA ASN A 640 18.05 8.64 29.22
C ASN A 640 16.69 8.73 29.90
N LYS A 641 16.46 9.76 30.72
CA LYS A 641 15.19 9.94 31.46
C LYS A 641 14.05 10.37 30.56
N GLU A 642 14.33 11.20 29.54
CA GLU A 642 13.32 11.64 28.57
C GLU A 642 12.85 10.46 27.70
N PHE A 643 13.77 9.62 27.27
CA PHE A 643 13.43 8.40 26.54
C PHE A 643 12.56 7.45 27.40
N LYS A 644 12.91 7.25 28.68
CA LYS A 644 12.08 6.42 29.57
C LYS A 644 10.66 6.97 29.73
N LEU A 645 10.54 8.30 29.83
CA LEU A 645 9.23 8.93 29.95
C LEU A 645 8.45 8.80 28.62
N LEU A 646 9.11 8.96 27.48
CA LEU A 646 8.48 8.70 26.18
C LEU A 646 7.98 7.24 26.08
N VAL A 647 8.78 6.26 26.50
CA VAL A 647 8.33 4.86 26.54
C VAL A 647 7.10 4.71 27.47
N ALA A 648 7.09 5.36 28.63
CA ALA A 648 5.94 5.36 29.53
C ALA A 648 4.69 5.98 28.87
N ASP A 649 4.85 7.07 28.14
CA ASP A 649 3.76 7.74 27.41
C ASP A 649 3.16 6.79 26.35
N ARG A 650 4.02 6.08 25.59
CA ARG A 650 3.54 5.13 24.56
C ARG A 650 2.93 3.88 25.21
N ILE A 651 3.44 3.42 26.35
CA ILE A 651 2.79 2.34 27.15
C ILE A 651 1.38 2.80 27.57
N GLN A 652 1.24 4.01 28.13
CA GLN A 652 -0.07 4.56 28.52
C GLN A 652 -1.03 4.64 27.33
N ARG A 653 -0.54 5.04 26.18
CA ARG A 653 -1.36 5.15 24.97
C ARG A 653 -1.85 3.79 24.44
N HIS A 654 -0.99 2.76 24.46
CA HIS A 654 -1.28 1.52 23.73
C HIS A 654 -1.74 0.37 24.61
N PHE A 655 -1.43 0.35 25.93
CA PHE A 655 -1.82 -0.76 26.81
C PHE A 655 -3.07 -0.46 27.68
N PHE A 656 -3.62 0.76 27.56
CA PHE A 656 -4.78 1.16 28.35
C PHE A 656 -5.89 1.71 27.47
N ASN A 657 -7.10 1.75 28.02
CA ASN A 657 -8.32 2.24 27.37
C ASN A 657 -8.59 1.51 26.03
N GLU A 658 -8.66 2.26 24.94
CA GLU A 658 -8.82 1.71 23.57
C GLU A 658 -7.48 1.56 22.83
N GLY A 659 -6.38 1.43 23.57
CA GLY A 659 -5.04 1.32 22.99
C GLY A 659 -4.83 0.02 22.19
N ALA A 660 -4.04 0.11 21.16
CA ALA A 660 -3.83 -0.98 20.19
C ALA A 660 -3.29 -2.31 20.78
N LEU A 661 -2.65 -2.25 21.94
CA LEU A 661 -2.06 -3.42 22.63
C LEU A 661 -2.86 -3.87 23.85
N THR A 662 -4.10 -3.39 24.03
CA THR A 662 -5.03 -3.96 25.02
C THR A 662 -5.45 -5.37 24.60
N ALA A 663 -5.92 -6.16 25.57
CA ALA A 663 -6.36 -7.53 25.30
C ALA A 663 -7.53 -7.57 24.31
N GLU A 664 -8.46 -6.63 24.48
CA GLU A 664 -9.68 -6.52 23.68
C GLU A 664 -9.34 -6.11 22.23
N GLU A 665 -8.55 -5.06 22.03
CA GLU A 665 -8.23 -4.55 20.69
C GLU A 665 -7.31 -5.51 19.92
N ALA A 666 -6.37 -6.15 20.58
CA ALA A 666 -5.52 -7.15 19.96
C ALA A 666 -6.32 -8.40 19.56
N ALA A 667 -7.22 -8.88 20.42
CA ALA A 667 -8.10 -9.99 20.09
C ALA A 667 -9.07 -9.65 18.95
N ARG A 668 -9.68 -8.47 18.99
CA ARG A 668 -10.57 -7.97 17.92
C ARG A 668 -9.87 -7.88 16.56
N ARG A 669 -8.63 -7.36 16.54
CA ARG A 669 -7.79 -7.28 15.32
C ARG A 669 -7.49 -8.67 14.77
N TYR A 670 -7.07 -9.59 15.62
CA TYR A 670 -6.78 -10.97 15.22
C TYR A 670 -8.03 -11.68 14.69
N GLU A 671 -9.16 -11.58 15.39
CA GLU A 671 -10.43 -12.17 14.95
C GLU A 671 -10.89 -11.61 13.60
N LYS A 672 -10.74 -10.29 13.37
CA LYS A 672 -11.05 -9.67 12.09
C LYS A 672 -10.21 -10.28 10.95
N LEU A 673 -8.90 -10.44 11.16
CA LEU A 673 -8.01 -11.05 10.17
C LEU A 673 -8.34 -12.53 9.95
N ALA A 674 -8.59 -13.28 11.01
CA ALA A 674 -8.89 -14.72 10.95
C ALA A 674 -10.21 -14.98 10.25
N SER A 675 -11.26 -14.22 10.56
CA SER A 675 -12.60 -14.41 9.97
C SER A 675 -12.59 -14.20 8.45
N ASN A 676 -11.68 -13.40 7.94
CA ASN A 676 -11.54 -13.19 6.49
C ASN A 676 -11.09 -14.47 5.76
N ILE A 677 -10.33 -15.36 6.42
CA ILE A 677 -9.75 -16.54 5.78
C ILE A 677 -10.21 -17.89 6.39
N ASP A 678 -11.02 -17.89 7.44
CA ASP A 678 -11.51 -19.13 8.09
C ASP A 678 -12.13 -20.12 7.09
N THR A 679 -12.87 -19.64 6.11
CA THR A 679 -13.43 -20.50 5.05
C THR A 679 -12.40 -20.81 3.97
N ALA A 680 -11.60 -19.83 3.57
CA ALA A 680 -10.60 -19.95 2.49
C ALA A 680 -9.49 -20.96 2.81
N ILE A 681 -9.17 -21.16 4.10
CA ILE A 681 -8.12 -22.08 4.56
C ILE A 681 -8.40 -23.53 4.16
N ILE A 682 -9.66 -23.90 3.88
CA ILE A 682 -10.02 -25.22 3.34
C ILE A 682 -9.37 -25.43 1.97
N GLY A 683 -9.30 -24.39 1.13
CA GLY A 683 -8.60 -24.42 -0.16
C GLY A 683 -7.10 -24.65 0.02
N GLU A 684 -6.47 -23.96 0.98
CA GLU A 684 -5.06 -24.18 1.34
C GLU A 684 -4.81 -25.60 1.86
N SER A 685 -5.72 -26.13 2.69
CA SER A 685 -5.69 -27.50 3.18
C SER A 685 -5.73 -28.51 2.04
N ALA A 686 -6.67 -28.34 1.12
CA ALA A 686 -6.82 -29.23 -0.03
C ALA A 686 -5.64 -29.15 -1.02
N ARG A 687 -4.92 -28.01 -1.07
CA ARG A 687 -3.82 -27.82 -2.02
C ARG A 687 -2.45 -28.19 -1.43
N TRP A 688 -2.25 -27.97 -0.14
CA TRP A 688 -0.93 -28.04 0.49
C TRP A 688 -0.91 -28.72 1.85
N GLY A 689 -2.06 -29.22 2.35
CA GLY A 689 -2.14 -29.77 3.70
C GLY A 689 -1.39 -31.07 3.91
N ASP A 690 -1.15 -31.82 2.85
CA ASP A 690 -0.49 -33.13 2.84
C ASP A 690 1.00 -33.07 2.49
N TYR A 691 1.47 -32.04 1.76
CA TYR A 691 2.84 -31.99 1.22
C TYR A 691 3.92 -32.34 2.26
N CYS A 692 3.91 -31.68 3.42
CA CYS A 692 4.88 -31.96 4.47
C CYS A 692 4.71 -33.36 5.10
N LYS A 693 3.51 -33.92 5.07
CA LYS A 693 3.22 -35.30 5.53
C LYS A 693 3.85 -36.34 4.61
N ASP A 694 3.87 -36.05 3.32
CA ASP A 694 4.37 -36.96 2.30
C ASP A 694 5.89 -36.89 2.12
N VAL A 695 6.48 -35.71 2.30
CA VAL A 695 7.89 -35.49 1.94
C VAL A 695 8.83 -35.27 3.12
N SER A 696 8.33 -35.03 4.35
CA SER A 696 9.16 -34.70 5.52
C SER A 696 9.30 -35.88 6.49
N LEU A 697 10.55 -36.28 6.77
CA LEU A 697 10.85 -37.29 7.82
C LEU A 697 10.46 -36.82 9.24
N ALA A 698 10.36 -35.52 9.45
CA ALA A 698 10.05 -34.95 10.75
C ALA A 698 8.55 -34.96 11.11
N ASP A 699 7.68 -35.22 10.13
CA ASP A 699 6.22 -35.07 10.28
C ASP A 699 5.40 -36.33 9.96
N VAL A 700 6.03 -37.48 9.92
CA VAL A 700 5.36 -38.77 9.57
C VAL A 700 4.47 -39.37 10.69
N THR A 701 4.18 -38.66 11.78
CA THR A 701 3.45 -39.25 12.93
C THR A 701 1.95 -39.39 12.68
N THR A 702 1.38 -38.62 11.75
CA THR A 702 -0.01 -38.77 11.28
C THR A 702 -0.07 -38.46 9.80
N LYS A 703 -0.79 -39.27 9.02
CA LYS A 703 -1.04 -39.00 7.59
C LYS A 703 -2.23 -38.08 7.33
N VAL A 704 -2.82 -37.50 8.37
CA VAL A 704 -3.94 -36.59 8.21
C VAL A 704 -3.41 -35.24 7.72
N PRO A 705 -3.92 -34.72 6.59
CA PRO A 705 -3.54 -33.41 6.10
C PRO A 705 -3.80 -32.30 7.12
N TYR A 706 -2.97 -31.26 7.11
CA TYR A 706 -3.26 -30.06 7.88
C TYR A 706 -4.57 -29.44 7.41
N ASN A 707 -5.46 -29.10 8.34
CA ASN A 707 -6.83 -28.72 8.00
C ASN A 707 -7.44 -27.73 8.98
N LEU A 708 -8.64 -27.23 8.62
CA LEU A 708 -9.40 -26.24 9.37
C LEU A 708 -9.72 -26.69 10.80
N TYR A 709 -10.30 -27.90 10.98
CA TYR A 709 -10.87 -28.30 12.27
C TYR A 709 -9.83 -28.86 13.24
N ASP A 710 -8.82 -29.55 12.76
CA ASP A 710 -7.82 -30.19 13.63
C ASP A 710 -6.64 -29.27 13.94
N HIS A 711 -6.38 -28.25 13.13
CA HIS A 711 -5.17 -27.41 13.24
C HIS A 711 -5.50 -25.92 13.32
N TRP A 712 -6.19 -25.35 12.34
CA TRP A 712 -6.46 -23.91 12.26
C TRP A 712 -7.32 -23.41 13.43
N LEU A 713 -8.55 -23.94 13.58
CA LEU A 713 -9.48 -23.48 14.61
C LEU A 713 -8.98 -23.74 16.05
N PRO A 714 -8.35 -24.89 16.37
CA PRO A 714 -7.77 -25.09 17.69
C PRO A 714 -6.71 -24.04 18.04
N ARG A 715 -5.82 -23.70 17.10
CA ARG A 715 -4.81 -22.68 17.34
C ARG A 715 -5.39 -21.28 17.44
N LYS A 716 -6.33 -20.90 16.56
CA LYS A 716 -7.09 -19.67 16.67
C LYS A 716 -7.74 -19.54 18.06
N ASN A 717 -8.46 -20.57 18.49
CA ASN A 717 -9.13 -20.60 19.79
C ASN A 717 -8.14 -20.47 20.95
N ASP A 718 -6.96 -21.13 20.88
CA ASP A 718 -5.91 -20.98 21.88
C ASP A 718 -5.40 -19.55 21.99
N LEU A 719 -5.17 -18.87 20.87
CA LEU A 719 -4.76 -17.46 20.86
C LEU A 719 -5.84 -16.56 21.49
N MET A 720 -7.10 -16.77 21.12
CA MET A 720 -8.23 -15.99 21.62
C MET A 720 -8.50 -16.20 23.11
N THR A 721 -8.30 -17.42 23.63
CA THR A 721 -8.64 -17.76 25.03
C THR A 721 -7.44 -17.71 25.98
N ASN A 722 -6.24 -17.94 25.49
CA ASN A 722 -5.05 -18.07 26.33
C ASN A 722 -3.98 -17.02 26.09
N TYR A 723 -3.79 -16.54 24.85
CA TYR A 723 -2.75 -15.59 24.53
C TYR A 723 -3.21 -14.15 24.78
N PHE A 724 -4.15 -13.64 24.01
CA PHE A 724 -4.56 -12.23 24.06
C PHE A 724 -5.08 -11.78 25.44
N PRO A 725 -5.90 -12.56 26.16
CA PRO A 725 -6.40 -12.14 27.47
C PRO A 725 -5.30 -11.94 28.53
N LYS A 726 -4.12 -12.53 28.34
CA LYS A 726 -3.02 -12.48 29.31
C LYS A 726 -1.86 -11.60 28.84
N ARG A 727 -1.65 -11.49 27.53
CA ARG A 727 -0.40 -10.93 26.98
C ARG A 727 -0.19 -9.47 27.34
N SER A 728 -1.21 -8.64 27.26
CA SER A 728 -1.12 -7.21 27.59
C SER A 728 -0.60 -6.98 29.00
N GLN A 729 -1.18 -7.67 29.99
CA GLN A 729 -0.77 -7.53 31.39
C GLN A 729 0.64 -8.09 31.64
N LEU A 730 1.00 -9.19 30.98
CA LEU A 730 2.33 -9.79 31.12
C LEU A 730 3.42 -8.86 30.58
N VAL A 731 3.24 -8.32 29.37
CA VAL A 731 4.21 -7.39 28.77
C VAL A 731 4.27 -6.08 29.56
N PHE A 732 3.13 -5.56 30.01
CA PHE A 732 3.11 -4.39 30.89
C PHE A 732 3.94 -4.63 32.17
N ASN A 733 3.81 -5.79 32.82
CA ASN A 733 4.58 -6.14 34.01
C ASN A 733 6.09 -6.29 33.70
N GLN A 734 6.45 -6.85 32.54
CA GLN A 734 7.84 -6.92 32.06
C GLN A 734 8.42 -5.51 31.87
N LEU A 735 7.69 -4.60 31.22
CA LEU A 735 8.10 -3.20 31.04
C LEU A 735 8.21 -2.44 32.36
N LYS A 736 7.29 -2.68 33.29
CA LYS A 736 7.34 -2.11 34.64
C LYS A 736 8.57 -2.59 35.41
N THR A 737 8.85 -3.90 35.36
CA THR A 737 10.06 -4.51 35.98
C THR A 737 11.34 -3.96 35.36
N ALA A 738 11.34 -3.68 34.07
CA ALA A 738 12.48 -3.05 33.36
C ALA A 738 12.65 -1.56 33.67
N GLY A 739 11.75 -0.95 34.45
CA GLY A 739 11.83 0.44 34.93
C GLY A 739 11.39 1.48 33.91
N PHE A 740 10.45 1.14 33.03
CA PHE A 740 9.84 2.08 32.09
C PHE A 740 8.54 2.71 32.58
N VAL A 741 7.92 2.18 33.63
CA VAL A 741 6.68 2.71 34.19
C VAL A 741 7.00 3.55 35.42
N PRO A 742 6.68 4.86 35.46
CA PRO A 742 6.86 5.72 36.62
C PRO A 742 6.09 5.20 37.85
N SER A 743 6.55 5.54 39.05
CA SER A 743 5.82 5.23 40.29
C SER A 743 4.56 6.09 40.44
N THR A 744 4.57 7.29 39.88
CA THR A 744 3.42 8.18 39.79
C THR A 744 2.53 7.74 38.61
N GLU A 745 1.31 7.29 38.95
CA GLU A 745 0.36 6.77 37.95
C GLU A 745 -0.18 7.91 37.07
N ALA A 746 -0.44 7.57 35.79
CA ALA A 746 -1.04 8.50 34.83
C ALA A 746 -2.48 8.87 35.23
N PRO A 747 -2.92 10.14 35.01
CA PRO A 747 -4.29 10.54 35.26
C PRO A 747 -5.30 9.71 34.44
N GLN A 748 -6.47 9.49 35.03
CA GLN A 748 -7.58 8.80 34.41
C GLN A 748 -8.73 9.78 34.15
N TYR A 749 -9.46 9.56 33.08
CA TYR A 749 -10.65 10.30 32.71
C TYR A 749 -11.91 9.49 32.98
N ASN A 750 -13.04 10.20 33.27
CA ASN A 750 -14.36 9.56 33.36
C ASN A 750 -15.02 9.30 31.98
N SER A 751 -14.30 9.52 30.91
CA SER A 751 -14.74 9.31 29.50
C SER A 751 -13.66 8.61 28.71
N GLN A 752 -14.04 7.96 27.63
CA GLN A 752 -13.11 7.39 26.65
C GLN A 752 -12.84 8.33 25.45
N GLY A 753 -13.53 9.49 25.38
CA GLY A 753 -13.43 10.38 24.23
C GLY A 753 -14.34 9.95 23.07
N GLY A 754 -13.89 10.21 21.83
CA GLY A 754 -14.65 9.88 20.63
C GLY A 754 -15.71 10.91 20.27
N LYS A 755 -16.73 10.51 19.49
CA LYS A 755 -17.76 11.42 18.97
C LYS A 755 -18.68 11.91 20.11
N LEU A 756 -18.78 13.23 20.25
CA LEU A 756 -19.68 13.85 21.21
C LEU A 756 -21.13 13.85 20.68
N SER A 757 -22.06 13.44 21.53
CA SER A 757 -23.50 13.59 21.31
C SER A 757 -24.10 14.85 21.96
N GLY A 758 -23.27 15.61 22.66
CA GLY A 758 -23.59 16.85 23.37
C GLY A 758 -22.52 17.22 24.38
N PRO A 759 -22.67 18.36 25.07
CA PRO A 759 -21.72 18.78 26.10
C PRO A 759 -21.58 17.75 27.23
N ILE A 760 -20.34 17.50 27.66
CA ILE A 760 -20.04 16.59 28.79
C ILE A 760 -19.20 17.30 29.85
N GLU A 761 -19.27 16.81 31.10
CA GLU A 761 -18.33 17.15 32.15
C GLU A 761 -17.22 16.10 32.25
N LEU A 762 -16.01 16.49 31.89
CA LEU A 762 -14.82 15.64 31.94
C LEU A 762 -14.13 15.81 33.30
N THR A 763 -14.08 14.75 34.09
CA THR A 763 -13.30 14.70 35.32
C THR A 763 -11.97 13.98 35.07
N ILE A 764 -10.91 14.50 35.69
CA ILE A 764 -9.58 13.95 35.67
C ILE A 764 -9.20 13.56 37.10
N SER A 765 -8.73 12.34 37.31
CA SER A 765 -8.34 11.83 38.63
C SER A 765 -6.94 11.23 38.61
N ALA A 766 -6.20 11.32 39.67
CA ALA A 766 -4.92 10.66 39.90
C ALA A 766 -4.86 10.15 41.35
N THR A 767 -4.15 9.03 41.52
CA THR A 767 -3.95 8.42 42.86
C THR A 767 -3.02 9.22 43.74
N THR A 768 -2.04 9.90 43.12
CA THR A 768 -1.04 10.74 43.84
C THR A 768 -0.62 11.92 43.01
N GLY A 769 -0.15 12.99 43.67
CA GLY A 769 0.37 14.19 43.01
C GLY A 769 -0.68 15.17 42.53
N SER A 770 -0.22 16.30 42.00
CA SER A 770 -1.05 17.33 41.38
C SER A 770 -1.21 17.07 39.90
N ILE A 771 -2.43 17.19 39.37
CA ILE A 771 -2.72 16.99 37.94
C ILE A 771 -2.52 18.32 37.20
N TYR A 772 -1.70 18.31 36.17
CA TYR A 772 -1.56 19.39 35.18
C TYR A 772 -2.08 18.92 33.84
N TYR A 773 -2.80 19.79 33.13
CA TYR A 773 -3.40 19.48 31.86
C TYR A 773 -3.28 20.63 30.86
N THR A 774 -3.33 20.27 29.55
CA THR A 774 -3.45 21.21 28.43
C THR A 774 -4.66 20.85 27.58
N ILE A 775 -5.14 21.80 26.79
CA ILE A 775 -6.26 21.64 25.85
C ILE A 775 -5.89 22.05 24.42
N ASP A 776 -4.63 22.33 24.20
CA ASP A 776 -4.03 22.75 22.93
C ASP A 776 -3.18 21.65 22.27
N GLY A 777 -3.28 20.41 22.79
CA GLY A 777 -2.52 19.26 22.28
C GLY A 777 -1.06 19.20 22.76
N THR A 778 -0.57 20.22 23.49
CA THR A 778 0.82 20.25 24.01
C THR A 778 0.97 19.37 25.25
N ASP A 779 2.21 19.03 25.61
CA ASP A 779 2.51 18.34 26.87
C ASP A 779 2.41 19.32 28.06
N PRO A 780 1.72 18.97 29.16
CA PRO A 780 1.73 19.77 30.39
C PRO A 780 3.12 19.96 31.03
N ARG A 781 4.10 19.21 30.59
CA ARG A 781 5.49 19.23 31.04
C ARG A 781 6.40 19.82 29.97
N THR A 782 7.32 20.69 30.37
CA THR A 782 8.41 21.13 29.48
C THR A 782 9.52 20.05 29.43
N PRO A 783 9.86 19.48 28.25
CA PRO A 783 10.94 18.51 28.11
C PRO A 783 12.29 19.06 28.66
N VAL A 784 13.20 18.17 29.02
CA VAL A 784 14.55 18.45 29.57
C VAL A 784 14.54 19.15 30.93
N THR A 785 13.84 20.27 31.07
CA THR A 785 13.77 21.05 32.34
C THR A 785 12.86 20.38 33.35
N SER A 786 11.94 19.53 32.94
CA SER A 786 10.90 18.92 33.78
C SER A 786 10.02 19.95 34.56
N ALA A 787 9.99 21.20 34.08
CA ALA A 787 9.10 22.23 34.62
C ALA A 787 7.66 22.00 34.15
N VAL A 788 6.71 22.60 34.85
CA VAL A 788 5.33 22.74 34.36
C VAL A 788 5.36 23.64 33.13
N SER A 789 4.70 23.22 32.04
CA SER A 789 4.60 24.03 30.82
C SER A 789 3.82 25.34 31.10
N ASN A 790 4.18 26.38 30.39
CA ASN A 790 3.46 27.69 30.50
C ASN A 790 2.01 27.57 30.00
N ASN A 791 1.69 26.59 29.14
CA ASN A 791 0.35 26.32 28.63
C ASN A 791 -0.46 25.37 29.52
N ALA A 792 0.16 24.84 30.59
CA ALA A 792 -0.49 23.90 31.48
C ALA A 792 -1.30 24.57 32.59
N TYR A 793 -2.46 24.00 32.84
CA TYR A 793 -3.35 24.37 33.92
C TYR A 793 -3.27 23.36 35.06
N LEU A 794 -3.34 23.83 36.28
CA LEU A 794 -3.53 22.97 37.46
C LEU A 794 -5.00 22.54 37.55
N TYR A 795 -5.25 21.22 37.55
CA TYR A 795 -6.61 20.68 37.60
C TYR A 795 -7.20 20.87 39.01
N GLY A 796 -8.39 21.45 39.10
CA GLY A 796 -9.10 21.70 40.38
C GLY A 796 -10.60 21.47 40.31
N LYS A 797 -11.19 21.36 39.10
CA LYS A 797 -12.62 21.13 38.89
C LYS A 797 -12.86 20.47 37.54
N PRO A 798 -14.04 19.85 37.33
CA PRO A 798 -14.39 19.25 36.03
C PRO A 798 -14.30 20.25 34.89
N LEU A 799 -13.88 19.73 33.68
CA LEU A 799 -13.82 20.50 32.44
C LEU A 799 -15.12 20.27 31.67
N ARG A 800 -15.70 21.34 31.19
CA ARG A 800 -16.85 21.26 30.30
C ARG A 800 -16.37 21.13 28.86
N VAL A 801 -16.60 19.99 28.23
CA VAL A 801 -16.27 19.73 26.83
C VAL A 801 -17.51 19.93 25.99
N ILE A 802 -17.46 20.84 25.02
CA ILE A 802 -18.60 21.25 24.20
C ILE A 802 -18.36 21.04 22.69
N GLY A 803 -17.17 20.63 22.29
CA GLY A 803 -16.78 20.42 20.91
C GLY A 803 -15.58 19.52 20.77
N ALA A 804 -15.07 19.36 19.54
CA ALA A 804 -13.85 18.59 19.29
C ALA A 804 -12.64 19.19 20.00
N GLY A 805 -11.71 18.36 20.42
CA GLY A 805 -10.47 18.80 21.07
C GLY A 805 -9.76 17.67 21.80
N THR A 806 -8.51 17.91 22.14
CA THR A 806 -7.66 16.96 22.87
C THR A 806 -7.28 17.53 24.22
N VAL A 807 -7.47 16.74 25.27
CA VAL A 807 -6.97 17.04 26.61
C VAL A 807 -5.81 16.12 26.92
N ASN A 808 -4.63 16.69 27.17
CA ASN A 808 -3.45 16.01 27.66
C ASN A 808 -3.30 16.25 29.15
N ALA A 809 -3.04 15.21 29.94
CA ALA A 809 -2.84 15.35 31.39
C ALA A 809 -1.70 14.51 31.92
N ARG A 810 -0.97 15.05 32.90
CA ARG A 810 0.03 14.36 33.71
C ARG A 810 -0.18 14.62 35.18
N ALA A 811 0.14 13.65 36.02
CA ALA A 811 0.31 13.85 37.47
C ALA A 811 1.77 14.15 37.78
N LYS A 812 1.99 15.11 38.69
CA LYS A 812 3.32 15.46 39.20
C LYS A 812 3.38 15.22 40.70
N ASN A 813 4.28 14.34 41.13
CA ASN A 813 4.52 14.00 42.50
C ASN A 813 5.98 14.33 42.90
N GLY A 814 6.18 15.43 43.60
CA GLY A 814 7.53 15.97 43.83
C GLY A 814 8.22 16.35 42.51
N SER A 815 9.33 15.68 42.19
CA SER A 815 10.05 15.86 40.92
C SER A 815 9.66 14.86 39.84
N GLU A 816 8.89 13.82 40.18
CA GLU A 816 8.47 12.78 39.23
C GLU A 816 7.19 13.18 38.51
N TRP A 817 7.20 12.92 37.18
CA TRP A 817 6.04 13.04 36.33
C TRP A 817 5.51 11.67 35.93
N SER A 818 4.20 11.54 35.89
CA SER A 818 3.54 10.37 35.33
C SER A 818 3.72 10.27 33.82
N ALA A 819 3.35 9.14 33.25
CA ALA A 819 3.07 9.04 31.82
C ALA A 819 1.96 10.02 31.41
N LEU A 820 1.97 10.43 30.12
CA LEU A 820 0.97 11.30 29.51
C LEU A 820 -0.32 10.51 29.29
N SER A 821 -1.41 11.02 29.85
CA SER A 821 -2.75 10.56 29.52
C SER A 821 -3.40 11.51 28.54
N GLN A 822 -3.94 10.99 27.45
CA GLN A 822 -4.55 11.78 26.40
C GLN A 822 -5.97 11.28 26.11
N ILE A 823 -6.90 12.23 25.92
CA ILE A 823 -8.25 11.94 25.45
C ILE A 823 -8.62 12.92 24.34
N THR A 824 -9.22 12.42 23.26
CA THR A 824 -9.62 13.22 22.11
C THR A 824 -11.12 13.10 21.89
N PHE A 825 -11.78 14.22 21.70
CA PHE A 825 -13.19 14.32 21.35
C PHE A 825 -13.33 14.75 19.91
N LEU A 826 -14.31 14.17 19.23
CA LEU A 826 -14.69 14.48 17.84
C LEU A 826 -16.07 15.12 17.85
N SER A 827 -16.30 16.10 17.00
CA SER A 827 -17.61 16.72 16.77
C SER A 827 -17.90 16.79 15.29
N GLU A 828 -19.17 16.72 14.90
CA GLU A 828 -19.58 17.00 13.51
C GLU A 828 -19.48 18.50 13.19
N ASP A 829 -19.53 19.34 14.20
CA ASP A 829 -19.34 20.79 14.07
C ASP A 829 -17.82 21.10 14.10
N THR A 830 -17.36 21.90 13.17
CA THR A 830 -15.95 22.28 12.98
C THR A 830 -15.40 23.26 14.04
N VAL A 831 -16.13 23.49 15.12
CA VAL A 831 -15.73 24.42 16.16
C VAL A 831 -15.18 23.67 17.37
N HIS A 832 -13.93 23.91 17.70
CA HIS A 832 -13.20 23.23 18.78
C HIS A 832 -13.24 24.07 20.07
N PHE A 833 -13.92 23.59 21.13
CA PHE A 833 -13.88 24.24 22.41
C PHE A 833 -13.87 23.27 23.61
N ILE A 834 -12.91 23.47 24.51
CA ILE A 834 -12.92 22.92 25.86
C ILE A 834 -12.92 24.10 26.81
N ASP A 835 -14.04 24.31 27.53
CA ASP A 835 -14.13 25.33 28.58
C ASP A 835 -13.59 24.76 29.90
N ASN A 836 -12.48 25.29 30.37
CA ASN A 836 -11.90 24.91 31.64
C ASN A 836 -12.57 25.58 32.85
N GLY A 837 -13.61 26.40 32.60
CA GLY A 837 -14.36 27.11 33.63
C GLY A 837 -13.50 28.03 34.51
N SER A 838 -12.25 28.30 34.13
CA SER A 838 -11.30 29.06 34.97
C SER A 838 -11.53 30.57 34.96
N GLY A 839 -12.36 31.06 34.03
CA GLY A 839 -12.50 32.50 33.83
C GLY A 839 -11.19 33.18 33.42
N ILE A 840 -10.19 32.42 32.97
CA ILE A 840 -8.89 32.96 32.57
C ILE A 840 -9.10 33.81 31.33
N PRO A 841 -8.70 35.07 31.32
CA PRO A 841 -8.70 35.88 30.12
C PRO A 841 -7.72 35.23 29.11
N VAL A 842 -8.18 35.05 27.89
CA VAL A 842 -7.25 34.87 26.76
C VAL A 842 -6.36 36.13 26.81
N ILE A 843 -5.05 35.92 26.98
CA ILE A 843 -4.10 37.04 27.09
C ILE A 843 -4.22 37.86 25.81
N GLY A 844 -4.78 39.07 25.91
CA GLY A 844 -4.78 40.07 24.84
C GLY A 844 -5.99 40.14 23.91
N GLY A 845 -7.12 39.47 24.17
CA GLY A 845 -8.31 39.57 23.31
C GLY A 845 -9.63 39.61 24.07
N ASN A 846 -10.64 40.22 23.47
CA ASN A 846 -12.01 40.20 23.98
C ASN A 846 -12.55 38.76 23.95
N ARG A 847 -13.36 38.45 25.00
CA ARG A 847 -14.05 37.14 25.00
C ARG A 847 -15.06 37.10 23.87
N ILE A 848 -14.96 36.06 23.05
CA ILE A 848 -16.01 35.70 22.10
C ILE A 848 -17.09 34.99 22.91
N CYS A 849 -18.32 35.50 22.94
CA CYS A 849 -19.39 34.92 23.74
C CYS A 849 -20.19 33.84 23.05
N ASP A 850 -20.44 33.99 21.77
CA ASP A 850 -21.16 32.99 20.95
C ASP A 850 -20.46 32.88 19.61
N VAL A 851 -20.09 31.65 19.22
CA VAL A 851 -19.58 31.36 17.89
C VAL A 851 -20.42 30.23 17.32
N PHE A 852 -20.98 30.44 16.13
CA PHE A 852 -21.74 29.43 15.42
C PHE A 852 -21.55 29.60 13.91
N CYS A 853 -21.70 28.53 13.19
CA CYS A 853 -21.57 28.50 11.74
C CYS A 853 -22.93 28.23 11.09
N VAL A 854 -23.33 29.10 10.17
CA VAL A 854 -24.57 28.93 9.38
C VAL A 854 -24.21 29.11 7.90
N ASN A 855 -24.50 28.11 7.07
CA ASN A 855 -24.25 28.15 5.62
C ASN A 855 -22.81 28.58 5.25
N SER A 856 -21.83 28.00 5.91
CA SER A 856 -20.40 28.29 5.74
C SER A 856 -19.97 29.70 6.20
N THR A 857 -20.80 30.42 6.96
CA THR A 857 -20.46 31.70 7.57
C THR A 857 -20.30 31.52 9.07
N ILE A 858 -19.18 31.96 9.61
CA ILE A 858 -18.93 31.95 11.05
C ILE A 858 -19.45 33.24 11.66
N HIS A 859 -20.35 33.13 12.61
CA HIS A 859 -20.90 34.24 13.40
C HIS A 859 -20.29 34.23 14.79
N PHE A 860 -19.88 35.38 15.30
CA PHE A 860 -19.38 35.51 16.66
C PHE A 860 -19.76 36.85 17.29
N THR A 861 -19.85 36.88 18.61
CA THR A 861 -20.22 38.07 19.36
C THR A 861 -19.10 38.49 20.30
N LEU A 862 -18.73 39.77 20.26
CA LEU A 862 -17.77 40.37 21.17
C LEU A 862 -18.51 41.19 22.24
N PRO A 863 -18.28 40.96 23.55
CA PRO A 863 -18.93 41.69 24.63
C PRO A 863 -18.39 43.13 24.82
N ALA A 864 -17.18 43.40 24.32
CA ALA A 864 -16.52 44.69 24.36
C ALA A 864 -15.60 44.88 23.16
N GLU A 865 -15.33 46.13 22.79
CA GLU A 865 -14.35 46.47 21.74
C GLU A 865 -12.93 46.05 22.16
N GLY A 866 -12.15 45.48 21.22
CA GLY A 866 -10.74 45.12 21.44
C GLY A 866 -10.11 44.34 20.32
N PHE A 867 -8.82 44.08 20.50
CA PHE A 867 -8.06 43.27 19.53
C PHE A 867 -8.56 41.84 19.56
N THR A 868 -8.99 41.36 18.39
CA THR A 868 -9.56 40.03 18.22
C THR A 868 -8.76 39.29 17.13
N LYS A 869 -8.34 38.08 17.45
CA LYS A 869 -7.77 37.16 16.48
C LYS A 869 -8.63 35.91 16.44
N LEU A 870 -9.14 35.57 15.25
CA LEU A 870 -9.92 34.36 15.00
C LEU A 870 -9.25 33.55 13.92
N ASP A 871 -8.68 32.41 14.29
CA ASP A 871 -7.97 31.49 13.41
C ASP A 871 -8.78 30.20 13.23
N ILE A 872 -8.76 29.65 12.03
CA ILE A 872 -9.25 28.30 11.71
C ILE A 872 -8.05 27.39 11.50
N PHE A 873 -8.10 26.23 12.13
CA PHE A 873 -7.09 25.18 11.97
C PHE A 873 -7.71 23.95 11.31
N GLY A 874 -6.94 23.26 10.47
CA GLY A 874 -7.30 21.96 9.93
C GLY A 874 -7.34 20.88 11.03
N THR A 875 -7.91 19.74 10.71
CA THR A 875 -7.94 18.56 11.61
C THR A 875 -6.55 17.99 11.92
N ASP A 876 -5.54 18.37 11.15
CA ASP A 876 -4.12 18.10 11.32
C ASP A 876 -3.39 19.12 12.21
N GLY A 877 -4.09 20.16 12.66
CA GLY A 877 -3.53 21.23 13.50
C GLY A 877 -2.83 22.35 12.74
N HIS A 878 -2.81 22.33 11.40
CA HIS A 878 -2.29 23.46 10.61
C HIS A 878 -3.29 24.60 10.51
N LEU A 879 -2.77 25.85 10.54
CA LEU A 879 -3.57 27.05 10.38
C LEU A 879 -4.11 27.10 8.94
N VAL A 880 -5.44 26.99 8.78
CA VAL A 880 -6.12 27.06 7.48
C VAL A 880 -6.41 28.50 7.08
N ALA A 881 -6.90 29.30 8.02
CA ALA A 881 -7.24 30.71 7.78
C ALA A 881 -7.24 31.53 9.05
N THR A 882 -6.93 32.81 8.94
CA THR A 882 -7.18 33.86 9.97
C THR A 882 -8.37 34.69 9.50
N LEU A 883 -9.52 34.55 10.17
CA LEU A 883 -10.76 35.24 9.81
C LEU A 883 -10.83 36.66 10.37
N ALA A 884 -10.20 36.90 11.52
CA ALA A 884 -10.10 38.20 12.13
C ALA A 884 -8.71 38.37 12.74
N ASN A 885 -8.09 39.54 12.56
CA ASN A 885 -6.82 39.90 13.18
C ASN A 885 -6.72 41.43 13.30
N GLY A 886 -7.38 41.99 14.31
CA GLY A 886 -7.43 43.44 14.48
C GLY A 886 -8.41 43.85 15.57
N ASN A 887 -8.52 45.16 15.82
CA ASN A 887 -9.51 45.69 16.73
C ASN A 887 -10.91 45.66 16.11
N LEU A 888 -11.81 44.94 16.77
CA LEU A 888 -13.22 44.87 16.40
C LEU A 888 -14.09 45.51 17.48
N PRO A 889 -15.21 46.20 17.12
CA PRO A 889 -16.15 46.77 18.08
C PRO A 889 -16.92 45.70 18.86
N ALA A 890 -17.51 46.04 19.99
CA ALA A 890 -18.45 45.17 20.66
C ALA A 890 -19.66 44.91 19.77
N GLY A 891 -20.18 43.67 19.83
CA GLY A 891 -21.36 43.29 19.05
C GLY A 891 -21.19 42.03 18.26
N HIS A 892 -22.13 41.73 17.35
CA HIS A 892 -22.21 40.57 16.51
C HIS A 892 -21.40 40.77 15.21
N HIS A 893 -20.57 39.77 14.87
CA HIS A 893 -19.71 39.75 13.68
C HIS A 893 -19.96 38.48 12.87
N GLN A 894 -19.67 38.53 11.55
CA GLN A 894 -19.75 37.40 10.62
C GLN A 894 -18.65 37.47 9.57
#